data_1cfea461cb33e76c56e3d84e794722e3
#
_entry.id   1cfea461cb33e76c56e3d84e794722e3
#
_cell.length_a   1.000
_cell.length_b   1.000
_cell.length_c   1.000
_cell.angle_alpha   90.00
_cell.angle_beta   90.00
_cell.angle_gamma   90.00
#
_symmetry.space_group_name_H-M   'P 1'
#
loop_
_entity.id
_entity.type
_entity.pdbx_description
1 polymer ?
#
loop_
_entity_poly.entity_id
_entity_poly.type
_entity_poly.pdbx_seq_one_letter_code
_entity_poly.pdbx_strand_id
1 'polypeptide(L)'
;MKEMIIGLFISFIIISTAWAIIEDNTVDFIEIFEKHGSTMLIIDSDTGDIKYANEAASEFYGYSKKELMKMNIGQINLATKVEIKNEMKLAEKQKRNYFLFSHRLKDGEVKDVEVYSYPVSWGKNKDKMLYSIIHDISEKKKMENEIINRNRILIFLVLLQLLGITLLVFSVNKNIKTKKILKESEKRYRSLFENMKEGFAIHKIILDENSKPIDFEFVEVNDAFQNITGMNSDDIVGKRASELSLDILMCSVKEYGEVALRGGVKRFENFCEEMKKYFQVTAFSPEYGKFATIFIDITDSKQKSEEIEYLSYHDPMTDLYNRRFFEDEIKRVDKEENLPIAIIVADVDGLKLANDAFGHSFGDLVIKEAAKTLKEVFRQDDIIARVGGDEFIILLKRTGEKEAHLLGERIKKAEKNKEIGPLNLSISIGIQVKRDMSEDIIEVEKTAEDIMYKEKFVNGQKLREKTVDRIKDYLYEKNNLEKEHSERCAEIALKIGEKVELNDLEMDELKNSALYHDIGKVAIDESILNKREKLEESELELLKRHCEIGYRILGSIKDFENVAKIVLAHHERWDGSGYPKGLKGEEIPVASRIIAIAEAYDAMRQKKSYKEALSKEEIILEFEKNKGIQFDPNIADVFIKEVVKDLA
;
A
#
# COMPACT_ATOMS: atom_id res chain seq x y z
N MET A 1 -20.99 17.63 -21.59
CA MET A 1 -21.67 17.51 -20.29
C MET A 1 -23.09 16.90 -20.40
N LYS A 2 -23.98 17.33 -21.30
CA LYS A 2 -25.33 16.72 -21.45
C LYS A 2 -25.29 15.26 -21.95
N GLU A 3 -24.44 14.92 -22.92
CA GLU A 3 -24.33 13.57 -23.46
C GLU A 3 -23.65 12.58 -22.45
N MET A 4 -22.74 13.08 -21.62
CA MET A 4 -22.10 12.30 -20.58
C MET A 4 -23.05 11.96 -19.42
N ILE A 5 -23.96 12.88 -19.09
CA ILE A 5 -25.01 12.66 -18.07
C ILE A 5 -26.06 11.66 -18.59
N ILE A 6 -26.36 11.66 -19.87
CA ILE A 6 -27.29 10.72 -20.50
C ILE A 6 -26.69 9.31 -20.54
N GLY A 7 -25.38 9.19 -20.83
CA GLY A 7 -24.67 7.91 -20.76
C GLY A 7 -24.60 7.31 -19.35
N LEU A 8 -24.39 8.15 -18.33
CA LEU A 8 -24.42 7.75 -16.93
C LEU A 8 -25.83 7.37 -16.44
N PHE A 9 -26.87 8.08 -16.91
CA PHE A 9 -28.26 7.77 -16.57
C PHE A 9 -28.74 6.46 -17.22
N ILE A 10 -28.32 6.19 -18.45
CA ILE A 10 -28.63 4.94 -19.17
C ILE A 10 -27.91 3.76 -18.49
N SER A 11 -26.66 3.91 -18.08
CA SER A 11 -25.93 2.89 -17.32
C SER A 11 -26.55 2.64 -15.94
N PHE A 12 -27.07 3.66 -15.27
CA PHE A 12 -27.72 3.55 -13.97
C PHE A 12 -29.12 2.88 -14.10
N ILE A 13 -29.86 3.16 -15.16
CA ILE A 13 -31.16 2.53 -15.43
C ILE A 13 -30.97 1.06 -15.81
N ILE A 14 -29.93 0.71 -16.58
CA ILE A 14 -29.62 -0.68 -16.94
C ILE A 14 -29.20 -1.47 -15.68
N ILE A 15 -28.47 -0.86 -14.76
CA ILE A 15 -28.09 -1.49 -13.49
C ILE A 15 -29.29 -1.64 -12.57
N SER A 16 -30.19 -0.66 -12.48
CA SER A 16 -31.37 -0.73 -11.62
C SER A 16 -32.43 -1.70 -12.15
N THR A 17 -32.59 -1.81 -13.47
CA THR A 17 -33.50 -2.78 -14.10
C THR A 17 -32.90 -4.20 -14.12
N ALA A 18 -31.58 -4.34 -14.20
CA ALA A 18 -30.91 -5.64 -14.04
C ALA A 18 -31.05 -6.20 -12.60
N TRP A 19 -31.15 -5.33 -11.59
CA TRP A 19 -31.36 -5.77 -10.21
C TRP A 19 -32.79 -6.32 -9.96
N ALA A 20 -33.77 -5.84 -10.70
CA ALA A 20 -35.16 -6.30 -10.60
C ALA A 20 -35.46 -7.60 -11.38
N ILE A 21 -34.53 -8.08 -12.20
CA ILE A 21 -34.67 -9.27 -13.05
C ILE A 21 -33.91 -10.50 -12.51
N ILE A 22 -33.11 -10.31 -11.44
CA ILE A 22 -32.14 -11.31 -10.94
C ILE A 22 -32.77 -12.32 -9.94
N GLU A 23 -34.06 -12.43 -9.84
CA GLU A 23 -34.62 -13.51 -9.00
C GLU A 23 -34.79 -14.87 -9.71
N ASP A 24 -34.55 -14.96 -11.04
CA ASP A 24 -34.77 -16.26 -11.73
C ASP A 24 -33.87 -16.60 -12.93
N ASN A 25 -32.77 -15.87 -13.18
CA ASN A 25 -31.81 -16.22 -14.24
C ASN A 25 -30.36 -16.02 -13.81
N THR A 26 -29.69 -17.10 -13.51
CA THR A 26 -28.24 -17.16 -13.25
C THR A 26 -27.39 -17.11 -14.53
N VAL A 27 -27.92 -16.55 -15.58
CA VAL A 27 -27.19 -16.24 -16.80
C VAL A 27 -26.95 -14.73 -16.79
N ASP A 28 -25.69 -14.32 -16.83
CA ASP A 28 -25.22 -13.20 -17.60
C ASP A 28 -24.74 -11.92 -16.96
N PHE A 29 -24.57 -11.80 -15.66
CA PHE A 29 -23.73 -10.69 -15.20
C PHE A 29 -22.30 -10.88 -15.75
N ILE A 30 -21.80 -12.10 -15.75
CA ILE A 30 -20.44 -12.42 -16.25
C ILE A 30 -20.38 -12.17 -17.76
N GLU A 31 -21.41 -12.54 -18.53
CA GLU A 31 -21.42 -12.29 -19.96
C GLU A 31 -21.55 -10.81 -20.30
N ILE A 32 -22.37 -10.06 -19.59
CA ILE A 32 -22.49 -8.60 -19.73
C ILE A 32 -21.16 -7.95 -19.37
N PHE A 33 -20.56 -8.33 -18.25
CA PHE A 33 -19.29 -7.83 -17.79
C PHE A 33 -18.18 -8.13 -18.81
N GLU A 34 -18.14 -9.35 -19.35
CA GLU A 34 -17.14 -9.79 -20.32
C GLU A 34 -17.22 -9.04 -21.65
N LYS A 35 -18.42 -8.84 -22.16
CA LYS A 35 -18.64 -8.18 -23.46
C LYS A 35 -18.71 -6.67 -23.39
N HIS A 36 -18.64 -6.08 -22.19
CA HIS A 36 -18.72 -4.63 -22.06
C HIS A 36 -17.45 -3.98 -22.60
N GLY A 37 -17.64 -2.93 -23.43
CA GLY A 37 -16.53 -2.23 -24.09
C GLY A 37 -15.67 -1.33 -23.18
N SER A 38 -16.08 -1.11 -21.92
CA SER A 38 -15.27 -0.37 -20.95
C SER A 38 -14.36 -1.32 -20.19
N THR A 39 -13.18 -0.83 -19.85
CA THR A 39 -12.24 -1.54 -18.97
C THR A 39 -12.86 -1.76 -17.60
N MET A 40 -13.05 -3.01 -17.21
CA MET A 40 -13.71 -3.35 -15.95
C MET A 40 -12.96 -4.42 -15.17
N LEU A 41 -12.89 -4.19 -13.87
CA LEU A 41 -12.28 -5.12 -12.92
C LEU A 41 -13.26 -5.41 -11.78
N ILE A 42 -13.22 -6.62 -11.26
CA ILE A 42 -13.81 -6.97 -9.96
C ILE A 42 -12.65 -7.23 -9.01
N ILE A 43 -12.62 -6.43 -7.96
CA ILE A 43 -11.50 -6.37 -7.03
C ILE A 43 -12.03 -6.74 -5.65
N ASP A 44 -11.31 -7.58 -4.96
CA ASP A 44 -11.58 -7.89 -3.55
C ASP A 44 -11.37 -6.64 -2.71
N SER A 45 -12.40 -6.20 -1.99
CA SER A 45 -12.38 -4.91 -1.27
C SER A 45 -11.41 -4.88 -0.10
N ASP A 46 -11.02 -6.03 0.43
CA ASP A 46 -10.12 -6.13 1.58
C ASP A 46 -8.67 -6.30 1.18
N THR A 47 -8.40 -7.14 0.19
CA THR A 47 -7.05 -7.48 -0.26
C THR A 47 -6.56 -6.64 -1.42
N GLY A 48 -7.47 -6.13 -2.24
CA GLY A 48 -7.15 -5.46 -3.50
C GLY A 48 -6.81 -6.43 -4.64
N ASP A 49 -7.02 -7.74 -4.46
CA ASP A 49 -6.77 -8.72 -5.50
C ASP A 49 -7.81 -8.63 -6.60
N ILE A 50 -7.37 -8.68 -7.82
CA ILE A 50 -8.25 -8.69 -8.99
C ILE A 50 -8.83 -10.10 -9.12
N LYS A 51 -10.12 -10.22 -8.87
CA LYS A 51 -10.82 -11.51 -8.98
C LYS A 51 -11.36 -11.76 -10.36
N TYR A 52 -11.70 -10.70 -11.08
CA TYR A 52 -12.16 -10.77 -12.47
C TYR A 52 -11.73 -9.56 -13.26
N ALA A 53 -11.46 -9.77 -14.54
CA ALA A 53 -11.16 -8.73 -15.52
C ALA A 53 -11.87 -9.08 -16.83
N ASN A 54 -12.55 -8.11 -17.44
CA ASN A 54 -13.20 -8.31 -18.74
C ASN A 54 -12.19 -8.22 -19.90
N GLU A 55 -12.65 -8.48 -21.13
CA GLU A 55 -11.80 -8.41 -22.32
C GLU A 55 -11.17 -7.03 -22.50
N ALA A 56 -11.97 -5.97 -22.36
CA ALA A 56 -11.49 -4.60 -22.45
C ALA A 56 -10.39 -4.29 -21.42
N ALA A 57 -10.45 -4.88 -20.23
CA ALA A 57 -9.38 -4.72 -19.25
C ALA A 57 -8.09 -5.45 -19.67
N SER A 58 -8.22 -6.63 -20.27
CA SER A 58 -7.07 -7.36 -20.82
C SER A 58 -6.39 -6.56 -21.94
N GLU A 59 -7.18 -5.99 -22.84
CA GLU A 59 -6.67 -5.14 -23.93
C GLU A 59 -6.04 -3.86 -23.40
N PHE A 60 -6.73 -3.18 -22.48
CA PHE A 60 -6.27 -1.91 -21.93
C PHE A 60 -4.94 -2.07 -21.17
N TYR A 61 -4.85 -3.05 -20.27
CA TYR A 61 -3.65 -3.23 -19.46
C TYR A 61 -2.53 -4.02 -20.14
N GLY A 62 -2.83 -4.72 -21.22
CA GLY A 62 -1.87 -5.56 -21.94
C GLY A 62 -1.56 -6.89 -21.25
N TYR A 63 -2.19 -7.20 -20.14
CA TYR A 63 -2.11 -8.48 -19.46
C TYR A 63 -3.25 -9.39 -19.90
N SER A 64 -3.00 -10.67 -20.04
CA SER A 64 -4.11 -11.62 -20.20
C SER A 64 -5.03 -11.61 -18.97
N LYS A 65 -6.29 -11.94 -19.13
CA LYS A 65 -7.23 -12.04 -18.01
C LYS A 65 -6.70 -12.94 -16.87
N LYS A 66 -6.05 -14.05 -17.24
CA LYS A 66 -5.45 -14.98 -16.27
C LYS A 66 -4.28 -14.35 -15.50
N GLU A 67 -3.54 -13.46 -16.13
CA GLU A 67 -2.50 -12.67 -15.44
C GLU A 67 -3.15 -11.66 -14.52
N LEU A 68 -4.12 -10.85 -15.01
CA LEU A 68 -4.82 -9.86 -14.22
C LEU A 68 -5.46 -10.47 -12.98
N MET A 69 -6.12 -11.62 -13.11
CA MET A 69 -6.75 -12.32 -11.99
C MET A 69 -5.76 -12.88 -10.94
N LYS A 70 -4.48 -12.87 -11.22
CA LYS A 70 -3.42 -13.21 -10.25
C LYS A 70 -2.73 -11.98 -9.65
N MET A 71 -3.10 -10.81 -10.11
CA MET A 71 -2.52 -9.54 -9.69
C MET A 71 -3.35 -8.89 -8.59
N ASN A 72 -2.67 -8.03 -7.85
CA ASN A 72 -3.28 -7.08 -6.95
C ASN A 72 -3.36 -5.72 -7.64
N ILE A 73 -4.44 -4.97 -7.44
CA ILE A 73 -4.62 -3.65 -8.06
C ILE A 73 -3.44 -2.70 -7.75
N GLY A 74 -2.80 -2.85 -6.61
CA GLY A 74 -1.60 -2.09 -6.25
C GLY A 74 -0.35 -2.39 -7.11
N GLN A 75 -0.39 -3.37 -8.01
CA GLN A 75 0.67 -3.63 -8.99
C GLN A 75 0.46 -2.82 -10.28
N ILE A 76 -0.77 -2.42 -10.52
CA ILE A 76 -1.18 -1.62 -11.68
C ILE A 76 -1.25 -0.15 -11.31
N ASN A 77 -1.88 0.17 -10.17
CA ASN A 77 -2.07 1.51 -9.68
C ASN A 77 -0.78 2.05 -9.04
N LEU A 78 -0.35 3.23 -9.45
CA LEU A 78 0.88 3.87 -8.97
C LEU A 78 0.72 4.63 -7.66
N ALA A 79 -0.49 4.77 -7.16
CA ALA A 79 -0.73 5.34 -5.83
C ALA A 79 -0.15 4.45 -4.73
N THR A 80 0.11 5.02 -3.59
CA THR A 80 0.62 4.26 -2.45
C THR A 80 -0.40 3.22 -1.96
N LYS A 81 0.08 2.13 -1.39
CA LYS A 81 -0.80 1.08 -0.84
C LYS A 81 -1.81 1.64 0.18
N VAL A 82 -1.41 2.68 0.91
CA VAL A 82 -2.27 3.34 1.90
C VAL A 82 -3.39 4.11 1.20
N GLU A 83 -3.05 4.86 0.16
CA GLU A 83 -4.02 5.61 -0.64
C GLU A 83 -5.03 4.66 -1.31
N ILE A 84 -4.53 3.66 -2.04
CA ILE A 84 -5.39 2.66 -2.70
C ILE A 84 -6.37 2.05 -1.70
N LYS A 85 -5.88 1.64 -0.54
CA LYS A 85 -6.71 1.03 0.50
C LYS A 85 -7.74 1.98 1.09
N ASN A 86 -7.38 3.25 1.27
CA ASN A 86 -8.32 4.26 1.76
C ASN A 86 -9.43 4.52 0.74
N GLU A 87 -9.07 4.63 -0.54
CA GLU A 87 -10.03 4.87 -1.61
C GLU A 87 -10.96 3.66 -1.81
N MET A 88 -10.45 2.43 -1.73
CA MET A 88 -11.25 1.20 -1.75
C MET A 88 -12.27 1.17 -0.60
N LYS A 89 -11.86 1.57 0.61
CA LYS A 89 -12.79 1.69 1.75
C LYS A 89 -13.85 2.77 1.56
N LEU A 90 -13.51 3.87 0.88
CA LEU A 90 -14.48 4.91 0.55
C LEU A 90 -15.48 4.41 -0.49
N ALA A 91 -15.04 3.65 -1.47
CA ALA A 91 -15.89 2.99 -2.46
C ALA A 91 -16.79 1.92 -1.80
N GLU A 92 -16.24 1.06 -0.95
CA GLU A 92 -17.00 0.04 -0.23
C GLU A 92 -18.14 0.63 0.62
N LYS A 93 -17.88 1.76 1.27
CA LYS A 93 -18.87 2.48 2.10
C LYS A 93 -19.77 3.42 1.30
N GLN A 94 -19.64 3.44 -0.01
CA GLN A 94 -20.34 4.34 -0.93
C GLN A 94 -20.21 5.84 -0.57
N LYS A 95 -19.12 6.22 0.13
CA LYS A 95 -18.85 7.61 0.48
C LYS A 95 -18.26 8.40 -0.68
N ARG A 96 -17.49 7.73 -1.52
CA ARG A 96 -16.94 8.23 -2.77
C ARG A 96 -16.70 7.05 -3.70
N ASN A 97 -17.16 7.13 -4.93
CA ASN A 97 -17.04 6.07 -5.94
C ASN A 97 -16.27 6.49 -7.18
N TYR A 98 -15.74 7.70 -7.20
CA TYR A 98 -14.98 8.28 -8.30
C TYR A 98 -13.58 8.63 -7.84
N PHE A 99 -12.57 8.17 -8.56
CA PHE A 99 -11.16 8.31 -8.22
C PHE A 99 -10.35 8.61 -9.47
N LEU A 100 -9.26 9.35 -9.29
CA LEU A 100 -8.27 9.62 -10.33
C LEU A 100 -6.97 8.92 -9.93
N PHE A 101 -6.47 8.09 -10.80
CA PHE A 101 -5.22 7.36 -10.59
C PHE A 101 -4.33 7.43 -11.83
N SER A 102 -3.08 7.05 -11.64
CA SER A 102 -2.20 6.67 -12.74
C SER A 102 -1.96 5.17 -12.67
N HIS A 103 -2.31 4.48 -13.73
CA HIS A 103 -2.13 3.04 -13.86
C HIS A 103 -0.98 2.74 -14.81
N ARG A 104 -0.20 1.72 -14.50
CA ARG A 104 0.89 1.23 -15.33
C ARG A 104 0.44 0.00 -16.10
N LEU A 105 0.62 0.04 -17.41
CA LEU A 105 0.34 -1.06 -18.31
C LEU A 105 1.51 -2.07 -18.30
N LYS A 106 1.32 -3.23 -18.91
CA LYS A 106 2.33 -4.30 -18.99
C LYS A 106 3.61 -3.89 -19.73
N ASP A 107 3.50 -3.04 -20.74
CA ASP A 107 4.61 -2.50 -21.52
C ASP A 107 5.38 -1.39 -20.78
N GLY A 108 4.91 -1.00 -19.59
CA GLY A 108 5.48 0.05 -18.77
C GLY A 108 4.86 1.43 -19.01
N GLU A 109 3.99 1.60 -20.01
CA GLU A 109 3.27 2.85 -20.21
C GLU A 109 2.42 3.19 -18.98
N VAL A 110 2.37 4.47 -18.65
CA VAL A 110 1.54 4.98 -17.55
C VAL A 110 0.37 5.75 -18.14
N LYS A 111 -0.82 5.32 -17.77
CA LYS A 111 -2.08 5.95 -18.15
C LYS A 111 -2.73 6.64 -16.96
N ASP A 112 -3.14 7.87 -17.15
CA ASP A 112 -4.02 8.54 -16.20
C ASP A 112 -5.44 8.03 -16.42
N VAL A 113 -6.06 7.57 -15.36
CA VAL A 113 -7.39 6.95 -15.44
C VAL A 113 -8.39 7.54 -14.45
N GLU A 114 -9.62 7.61 -14.88
CA GLU A 114 -10.78 7.78 -14.00
C GLU A 114 -11.31 6.39 -13.62
N VAL A 115 -11.45 6.16 -12.34
CA VAL A 115 -11.93 4.88 -11.82
C VAL A 115 -13.24 5.12 -11.07
N TYR A 116 -14.27 4.41 -11.49
CA TYR A 116 -15.57 4.37 -10.81
C TYR A 116 -15.72 3.01 -10.15
N SER A 117 -15.78 2.98 -8.83
CA SER A 117 -15.84 1.73 -8.08
C SER A 117 -17.10 1.67 -7.23
N TYR A 118 -17.82 0.55 -7.33
CA TYR A 118 -19.06 0.31 -6.62
C TYR A 118 -18.98 -1.02 -5.87
N PRO A 119 -19.48 -1.09 -4.64
CA PRO A 119 -19.50 -2.36 -3.91
C PRO A 119 -20.51 -3.33 -4.52
N VAL A 120 -20.10 -4.57 -4.66
CA VAL A 120 -20.91 -5.67 -5.14
C VAL A 120 -20.67 -6.92 -4.28
N SER A 121 -21.72 -7.70 -4.07
CA SER A 121 -21.62 -9.00 -3.41
C SER A 121 -21.43 -10.08 -4.48
N TRP A 122 -20.36 -10.87 -4.37
CA TRP A 122 -19.97 -11.85 -5.38
C TRP A 122 -19.95 -13.27 -4.83
N GLY A 123 -20.40 -14.24 -5.67
CA GLY A 123 -20.36 -15.66 -5.36
C GLY A 123 -21.38 -16.15 -4.33
N LYS A 124 -21.37 -17.46 -4.06
CA LYS A 124 -22.31 -18.11 -3.13
C LYS A 124 -22.13 -17.63 -1.68
N ASN A 125 -20.92 -17.16 -1.34
CA ASN A 125 -20.56 -16.68 0.01
C ASN A 125 -20.85 -15.20 0.22
N LYS A 126 -21.34 -14.47 -0.80
CA LYS A 126 -21.55 -13.01 -0.78
C LYS A 126 -20.29 -12.23 -0.38
N ASP A 127 -19.13 -12.63 -0.94
CA ASP A 127 -17.87 -11.94 -0.71
C ASP A 127 -17.98 -10.48 -1.16
N LYS A 128 -17.41 -9.58 -0.39
CA LYS A 128 -17.44 -8.15 -0.68
C LYS A 128 -16.41 -7.82 -1.75
N MET A 129 -16.89 -7.36 -2.87
CA MET A 129 -16.07 -6.98 -4.01
C MET A 129 -16.34 -5.54 -4.40
N LEU A 130 -15.40 -4.94 -5.10
CA LEU A 130 -15.57 -3.67 -5.80
C LEU A 130 -15.63 -3.95 -7.30
N TYR A 131 -16.71 -3.54 -7.90
CA TYR A 131 -16.86 -3.48 -9.35
C TYR A 131 -16.32 -2.13 -9.81
N SER A 132 -15.27 -2.13 -10.57
CA SER A 132 -14.55 -0.93 -10.98
C SER A 132 -14.57 -0.77 -12.50
N ILE A 133 -14.98 0.40 -12.95
CA ILE A 133 -14.93 0.83 -14.36
C ILE A 133 -13.79 1.83 -14.48
N ILE A 134 -12.91 1.62 -15.45
CA ILE A 134 -11.73 2.43 -15.66
C ILE A 134 -11.80 3.09 -17.03
N HIS A 135 -11.63 4.40 -17.07
CA HIS A 135 -11.56 5.19 -18.29
C HIS A 135 -10.21 5.85 -18.42
N ASP A 136 -9.56 5.68 -19.57
CA ASP A 136 -8.33 6.41 -19.92
C ASP A 136 -8.65 7.89 -20.17
N ILE A 137 -8.01 8.76 -19.42
CA ILE A 137 -8.11 10.21 -19.56
C ILE A 137 -6.77 10.84 -19.98
N SER A 138 -5.79 10.02 -20.36
CA SER A 138 -4.44 10.49 -20.69
C SER A 138 -4.43 11.47 -21.84
N GLU A 139 -5.20 11.20 -22.91
CA GLU A 139 -5.33 12.13 -24.03
C GLU A 139 -6.01 13.44 -23.65
N LYS A 140 -7.07 13.37 -22.83
CA LYS A 140 -7.77 14.55 -22.32
C LYS A 140 -6.83 15.44 -21.52
N LYS A 141 -6.08 14.87 -20.58
CA LYS A 141 -5.07 15.60 -19.81
C LYS A 141 -3.95 16.15 -20.68
N LYS A 142 -3.54 15.41 -21.71
CA LYS A 142 -2.52 15.86 -22.66
C LYS A 142 -3.02 17.05 -23.46
N MET A 143 -4.26 17.00 -23.95
CA MET A 143 -4.89 18.12 -24.66
C MET A 143 -5.06 19.35 -23.76
N GLU A 144 -5.48 19.18 -22.51
CA GLU A 144 -5.60 20.27 -21.54
C GLU A 144 -4.25 20.97 -21.31
N ASN A 145 -3.18 20.17 -21.15
CA ASN A 145 -1.82 20.69 -20.99
C ASN A 145 -1.29 21.36 -22.27
N GLU A 146 -1.62 20.83 -23.45
CA GLU A 146 -1.26 21.45 -24.74
C GLU A 146 -1.93 22.81 -24.93
N ILE A 147 -3.21 22.93 -24.54
CA ILE A 147 -3.94 24.19 -24.60
C ILE A 147 -3.31 25.23 -23.66
N ILE A 148 -2.95 24.83 -22.45
CA ILE A 148 -2.30 25.72 -21.47
C ILE A 148 -0.93 26.19 -22.00
N ASN A 149 -0.15 25.32 -22.60
CA ASN A 149 1.14 25.68 -23.18
C ASN A 149 0.99 26.58 -24.42
N ARG A 150 0.02 26.31 -25.26
CA ARG A 150 -0.29 27.13 -26.43
C ARG A 150 -0.70 28.56 -26.04
N ASN A 151 -1.52 28.69 -24.99
CA ASN A 151 -1.92 30.00 -24.47
C ASN A 151 -0.73 30.77 -23.86
N ARG A 152 0.20 30.11 -23.21
CA ARG A 152 1.45 30.72 -22.71
C ARG A 152 2.31 31.27 -23.83
N ILE A 153 2.45 30.52 -24.93
CA ILE A 153 3.22 30.95 -26.11
C ILE A 153 2.52 32.13 -26.80
N LEU A 154 1.20 32.13 -26.93
CA LEU A 154 0.43 33.22 -27.51
C LEU A 154 0.53 34.51 -26.68
N ILE A 155 0.42 34.42 -25.37
CA ILE A 155 0.61 35.56 -24.45
C ILE A 155 2.03 36.11 -24.57
N PHE A 156 3.03 35.23 -24.67
CA PHE A 156 4.43 35.63 -24.88
C PHE A 156 4.63 36.34 -26.20
N LEU A 157 4.02 35.87 -27.31
CA LEU A 157 4.11 36.51 -28.63
C LEU A 157 3.41 37.87 -28.68
N VAL A 158 2.27 37.98 -28.00
CA VAL A 158 1.52 39.27 -27.90
C VAL A 158 2.31 40.29 -27.08
N LEU A 159 2.95 39.85 -25.99
CA LEU A 159 3.82 40.72 -25.18
C LEU A 159 5.07 41.17 -25.98
N LEU A 160 5.62 40.28 -26.81
CA LEU A 160 6.75 40.59 -27.69
C LEU A 160 6.38 41.59 -28.79
N GLN A 161 5.17 41.46 -29.39
CA GLN A 161 4.65 42.44 -30.38
C GLN A 161 4.38 43.79 -29.75
N LEU A 162 3.79 43.84 -28.56
CA LEU A 162 3.56 45.09 -27.82
C LEU A 162 4.88 45.79 -27.45
N LEU A 163 5.89 45.00 -27.07
CA LEU A 163 7.23 45.50 -26.81
C LEU A 163 7.86 46.09 -28.10
N GLY A 164 7.69 45.42 -29.25
CA GLY A 164 8.14 45.88 -30.57
C GLY A 164 7.49 47.19 -31.02
N ILE A 165 6.17 47.33 -30.80
CA ILE A 165 5.44 48.58 -31.14
C ILE A 165 5.88 49.72 -30.23
N THR A 166 6.11 49.48 -28.93
CA THR A 166 6.64 50.52 -28.02
C THR A 166 8.06 50.95 -28.40
N LEU A 167 8.92 50.04 -28.86
CA LEU A 167 10.23 50.34 -29.35
C LEU A 167 10.23 51.17 -30.65
N LEU A 168 9.26 50.94 -31.54
CA LEU A 168 9.08 51.72 -32.79
C LEU A 168 8.63 53.16 -32.50
N VAL A 169 7.67 53.32 -31.57
CA VAL A 169 7.20 54.65 -31.11
C VAL A 169 8.30 55.39 -30.37
N PHE A 170 9.18 54.68 -29.70
CA PHE A 170 10.31 55.26 -28.98
C PHE A 170 11.46 55.69 -29.88
N SER A 171 11.61 55.11 -31.10
CA SER A 171 12.64 55.46 -32.08
C SER A 171 12.52 56.92 -32.60
N VAL A 172 11.33 57.48 -32.50
CA VAL A 172 11.04 58.85 -33.03
C VAL A 172 11.49 59.96 -32.04
N ASN A 173 11.61 59.62 -30.75
CA ASN A 173 12.01 60.64 -29.73
C ASN A 173 13.46 60.42 -29.20
N LYS A 174 14.40 60.24 -30.09
CA LYS A 174 15.72 59.63 -29.88
C LYS A 174 16.69 60.35 -28.94
N ASN A 175 16.59 61.66 -28.71
CA ASN A 175 17.68 62.36 -28.00
C ASN A 175 17.48 62.62 -26.49
N ILE A 176 16.28 62.58 -25.98
CA ILE A 176 16.01 62.78 -24.55
C ILE A 176 15.78 61.46 -23.81
N LYS A 177 15.25 60.48 -24.56
CA LYS A 177 14.91 59.17 -23.98
C LYS A 177 16.08 58.19 -23.87
N THR A 178 17.19 58.37 -24.62
CA THR A 178 18.30 57.39 -24.61
C THR A 178 18.94 57.24 -23.23
N LYS A 179 19.12 58.33 -22.48
CA LYS A 179 19.58 58.25 -21.08
C LYS A 179 18.57 57.59 -20.13
N LYS A 180 17.28 57.78 -20.39
CA LYS A 180 16.24 57.17 -19.56
C LYS A 180 16.09 55.68 -19.89
N ILE A 181 16.18 55.34 -21.19
CA ILE A 181 16.13 53.96 -21.68
C ILE A 181 17.35 53.13 -21.18
N LEU A 182 18.54 53.73 -21.22
CA LEU A 182 19.75 53.07 -20.71
C LEU A 182 19.62 52.78 -19.23
N LYS A 183 19.11 53.73 -18.45
CA LYS A 183 18.90 53.58 -17.01
C LYS A 183 17.76 52.62 -16.68
N GLU A 184 16.70 52.58 -17.50
CA GLU A 184 15.61 51.58 -17.33
C GLU A 184 16.02 50.19 -17.81
N SER A 185 16.84 50.09 -18.87
CA SER A 185 17.43 48.85 -19.34
C SER A 185 18.40 48.27 -18.30
N GLU A 186 19.25 49.12 -17.71
CA GLU A 186 20.15 48.76 -16.63
C GLU A 186 19.39 48.31 -15.37
N LYS A 187 18.31 49.05 -15.00
CA LYS A 187 17.43 48.64 -13.92
C LYS A 187 16.73 47.31 -14.18
N ARG A 188 16.32 47.11 -15.42
CA ARG A 188 15.62 45.87 -15.81
C ARG A 188 16.60 44.69 -15.88
N TYR A 189 17.80 44.93 -16.42
CA TYR A 189 18.89 43.95 -16.38
C TYR A 189 19.23 43.57 -14.92
N ARG A 190 19.45 44.56 -14.05
CA ARG A 190 19.69 44.30 -12.62
C ARG A 190 18.53 43.57 -11.97
N SER A 191 17.31 43.98 -12.22
CA SER A 191 16.15 43.31 -11.65
C SER A 191 15.98 41.86 -12.13
N LEU A 192 16.26 41.56 -13.39
CA LEU A 192 16.31 40.18 -13.89
C LEU A 192 17.45 39.40 -13.31
N PHE A 193 18.64 40.03 -13.30
CA PHE A 193 19.87 39.47 -12.81
C PHE A 193 19.83 39.15 -11.30
N GLU A 194 19.28 40.07 -10.49
CA GLU A 194 19.17 39.91 -9.04
C GLU A 194 18.00 38.96 -8.65
N ASN A 195 16.93 38.90 -9.46
CA ASN A 195 15.76 38.02 -9.17
C ASN A 195 15.78 36.66 -9.87
N MET A 196 16.84 36.32 -10.61
CA MET A 196 17.09 34.98 -11.11
C MET A 196 17.20 34.02 -9.92
N LYS A 197 16.64 32.83 -10.05
CA LYS A 197 16.80 31.75 -9.05
C LYS A 197 18.10 30.98 -9.24
N GLU A 198 18.63 31.02 -10.46
CA GLU A 198 19.87 30.38 -10.84
C GLU A 198 21.06 31.28 -10.48
N GLY A 199 22.13 30.68 -9.98
CA GLY A 199 23.40 31.40 -9.77
C GLY A 199 23.95 31.84 -11.11
N PHE A 200 24.24 33.12 -11.24
CA PHE A 200 24.83 33.71 -12.45
C PHE A 200 26.10 34.43 -12.09
N ALA A 201 27.16 34.18 -12.86
CA ALA A 201 28.41 34.89 -12.73
C ALA A 201 29.03 35.21 -14.11
N ILE A 202 29.64 36.37 -14.22
CA ILE A 202 30.45 36.77 -15.37
C ILE A 202 31.92 36.73 -14.96
N HIS A 203 32.71 36.16 -15.84
CA HIS A 203 34.12 35.94 -15.61
C HIS A 203 34.96 36.47 -16.79
N LYS A 204 36.18 36.89 -16.51
CA LYS A 204 37.20 37.26 -17.48
C LYS A 204 38.28 36.21 -17.47
N ILE A 205 38.53 35.56 -18.64
CA ILE A 205 39.57 34.53 -18.74
C ILE A 205 40.99 35.17 -18.65
N ILE A 206 41.86 34.48 -17.97
CA ILE A 206 43.28 34.85 -17.84
C ILE A 206 44.08 33.84 -18.63
N LEU A 207 44.97 34.34 -19.49
CA LEU A 207 45.80 33.57 -20.41
C LEU A 207 47.26 33.66 -20.01
N ASP A 208 48.04 32.61 -20.31
CA ASP A 208 49.49 32.66 -20.26
C ASP A 208 50.11 33.36 -21.49
N GLU A 209 51.42 33.42 -21.54
CA GLU A 209 52.17 34.00 -22.65
C GLU A 209 51.94 33.28 -23.99
N ASN A 210 51.43 32.03 -23.95
CA ASN A 210 51.12 31.20 -25.10
C ASN A 210 49.62 31.22 -25.44
N SER A 211 48.86 32.18 -24.89
CA SER A 211 47.39 32.29 -25.05
C SER A 211 46.59 31.07 -24.56
N LYS A 212 47.11 30.30 -23.60
CA LYS A 212 46.40 29.21 -22.98
C LYS A 212 45.67 29.71 -21.72
N PRO A 213 44.44 29.28 -21.50
CA PRO A 213 43.70 29.58 -20.27
C PRO A 213 44.40 28.98 -19.04
N ILE A 214 44.70 29.82 -18.05
CA ILE A 214 45.34 29.40 -16.79
C ILE A 214 44.52 29.73 -15.56
N ASP A 215 43.62 30.74 -15.66
CA ASP A 215 42.78 31.18 -14.55
C ASP A 215 41.66 32.06 -15.07
N PHE A 216 40.78 32.54 -14.20
CA PHE A 216 39.79 33.55 -14.51
C PHE A 216 39.50 34.46 -13.29
N GLU A 217 39.03 35.66 -13.58
CA GLU A 217 38.63 36.68 -12.61
C GLU A 217 37.11 36.81 -12.60
N PHE A 218 36.50 36.93 -11.41
CA PHE A 218 35.08 37.20 -11.26
C PHE A 218 34.79 38.68 -11.55
N VAL A 219 33.91 38.93 -12.51
CA VAL A 219 33.54 40.31 -12.91
C VAL A 219 32.23 40.73 -12.25
N GLU A 220 31.24 39.84 -12.19
CA GLU A 220 29.95 40.12 -11.65
C GLU A 220 29.27 38.82 -11.20
N VAL A 221 28.50 38.86 -10.10
CA VAL A 221 27.71 37.74 -9.60
C VAL A 221 26.35 38.25 -9.11
N ASN A 222 25.31 37.42 -9.23
CA ASN A 222 23.98 37.77 -8.74
C ASN A 222 23.74 37.25 -7.29
N ASP A 223 22.64 37.67 -6.68
CA ASP A 223 22.28 37.27 -5.32
C ASP A 223 22.05 35.74 -5.19
N ALA A 224 21.53 35.08 -6.24
CA ALA A 224 21.37 33.64 -6.25
C ALA A 224 22.75 32.93 -6.20
N PHE A 225 23.78 33.47 -6.85
CA PHE A 225 25.15 32.95 -6.72
C PHE A 225 25.61 32.97 -5.27
N GLN A 226 25.42 34.10 -4.58
CA GLN A 226 25.80 34.25 -3.18
C GLN A 226 25.03 33.24 -2.28
N ASN A 227 23.71 33.11 -2.49
CA ASN A 227 22.89 32.23 -1.72
C ASN A 227 23.21 30.72 -1.92
N ILE A 228 23.59 30.35 -3.15
CA ILE A 228 23.89 28.96 -3.50
C ILE A 228 25.30 28.58 -3.02
N THR A 229 26.26 29.48 -3.18
CA THR A 229 27.69 29.22 -2.87
C THR A 229 28.10 29.63 -1.46
N GLY A 230 27.32 30.49 -0.81
CA GLY A 230 27.68 31.09 0.48
C GLY A 230 28.76 32.16 0.42
N MET A 231 29.16 32.61 -0.79
CA MET A 231 30.22 33.58 -1.02
C MET A 231 29.62 34.96 -1.30
N ASN A 232 30.08 35.97 -0.58
CA ASN A 232 29.57 37.33 -0.81
C ASN A 232 30.24 37.96 -2.05
N SER A 233 29.48 38.73 -2.82
CA SER A 233 29.94 39.45 -3.99
C SER A 233 31.18 40.30 -3.71
N ASP A 234 31.19 41.00 -2.58
CA ASP A 234 32.29 41.90 -2.18
C ASP A 234 33.60 41.14 -1.92
N ASP A 235 33.53 39.86 -1.63
CA ASP A 235 34.68 39.02 -1.33
C ASP A 235 35.30 38.37 -2.57
N ILE A 236 34.55 38.28 -3.68
CA ILE A 236 34.94 37.49 -4.86
C ILE A 236 35.09 38.32 -6.13
N VAL A 237 34.30 39.39 -6.33
CA VAL A 237 34.40 40.23 -7.50
C VAL A 237 35.79 40.94 -7.54
N GLY A 238 36.44 40.83 -8.69
CA GLY A 238 37.80 41.31 -8.88
C GLY A 238 38.93 40.38 -8.43
N LYS A 239 38.58 39.22 -7.83
CA LYS A 239 39.56 38.19 -7.45
C LYS A 239 39.62 37.06 -8.48
N ARG A 240 40.79 36.39 -8.51
CA ARG A 240 41.00 35.21 -9.34
C ARG A 240 40.46 33.96 -8.66
N ALA A 241 40.02 32.98 -9.47
CA ALA A 241 39.57 31.71 -8.97
C ALA A 241 40.64 30.99 -8.14
N SER A 242 41.89 31.05 -8.53
CA SER A 242 43.03 30.50 -7.79
C SER A 242 43.22 31.11 -6.39
N GLU A 243 42.86 32.38 -6.20
CA GLU A 243 42.96 33.07 -4.90
C GLU A 243 41.89 32.67 -3.93
N LEU A 244 40.78 32.13 -4.44
CA LEU A 244 39.63 31.72 -3.66
C LEU A 244 39.64 30.23 -3.24
N SER A 245 40.74 29.52 -3.61
CA SER A 245 40.90 28.06 -3.33
C SER A 245 39.69 27.20 -3.78
N LEU A 246 39.06 27.60 -4.88
CA LEU A 246 37.90 26.92 -5.44
C LEU A 246 38.36 25.88 -6.47
N ASP A 247 38.85 24.74 -5.99
CA ASP A 247 39.40 23.67 -6.84
C ASP A 247 38.41 23.19 -7.91
N ILE A 248 37.14 23.19 -7.62
CA ILE A 248 36.08 22.76 -8.58
C ILE A 248 36.00 23.71 -9.80
N LEU A 249 36.22 25.00 -9.60
CA LEU A 249 36.19 25.96 -10.69
C LEU A 249 37.46 25.86 -11.51
N MET A 250 38.57 25.51 -10.89
CA MET A 250 39.85 25.32 -11.55
C MET A 250 39.90 24.09 -12.45
N CYS A 251 39.18 23.02 -12.11
CA CYS A 251 39.08 21.82 -12.95
C CYS A 251 38.49 22.10 -14.33
N SER A 252 37.72 23.17 -14.49
CA SER A 252 37.01 23.52 -15.73
C SER A 252 37.62 24.74 -16.46
N VAL A 253 38.76 25.24 -16.03
CA VAL A 253 39.41 26.45 -16.65
C VAL A 253 39.65 26.27 -18.16
N LYS A 254 40.01 25.06 -18.59
CA LYS A 254 40.17 24.73 -20.00
C LYS A 254 38.88 24.87 -20.80
N GLU A 255 37.79 24.32 -20.28
CA GLU A 255 36.45 24.38 -20.87
C GLU A 255 35.95 25.81 -20.92
N TYR A 256 36.12 26.58 -19.85
CA TYR A 256 35.74 27.99 -19.78
C TYR A 256 36.57 28.83 -20.75
N GLY A 257 37.85 28.54 -20.87
CA GLY A 257 38.73 29.18 -21.80
C GLY A 257 38.36 28.95 -23.28
N GLU A 258 37.99 27.73 -23.63
CA GLU A 258 37.45 27.43 -24.96
C GLU A 258 36.21 28.25 -25.26
N VAL A 259 35.27 28.34 -24.31
CA VAL A 259 34.04 29.13 -24.45
C VAL A 259 34.36 30.63 -24.57
N ALA A 260 35.24 31.15 -23.71
CA ALA A 260 35.60 32.55 -23.70
C ALA A 260 36.27 33.02 -24.99
N LEU A 261 37.10 32.14 -25.60
CA LEU A 261 37.93 32.50 -26.78
C LEU A 261 37.27 32.11 -28.11
N ARG A 262 36.46 31.04 -28.14
CA ARG A 262 35.89 30.53 -29.38
C ARG A 262 34.39 30.73 -29.44
N GLY A 263 33.78 31.14 -28.34
CA GLY A 263 32.31 31.21 -28.20
C GLY A 263 31.69 29.84 -28.02
N GLY A 264 30.36 29.82 -28.14
CA GLY A 264 29.58 28.60 -27.96
C GLY A 264 28.98 28.46 -26.54
N VAL A 265 28.32 27.31 -26.30
CA VAL A 265 27.73 26.96 -25.01
C VAL A 265 28.27 25.61 -24.62
N LYS A 266 28.75 25.49 -23.40
CA LYS A 266 29.06 24.20 -22.77
C LYS A 266 28.16 23.98 -21.57
N ARG A 267 27.70 22.75 -21.42
CA ARG A 267 26.86 22.33 -20.26
C ARG A 267 27.50 21.08 -19.68
N PHE A 268 27.65 21.06 -18.37
CA PHE A 268 28.22 19.93 -17.63
C PHE A 268 27.67 19.92 -16.21
N GLU A 269 27.77 18.77 -15.56
CA GLU A 269 27.41 18.58 -14.16
C GLU A 269 28.68 18.28 -13.36
N ASN A 270 28.85 18.95 -12.23
CA ASN A 270 29.98 18.77 -11.32
C ASN A 270 29.47 18.56 -9.89
N PHE A 271 30.18 17.70 -9.15
CA PHE A 271 30.04 17.60 -7.71
C PHE A 271 31.08 18.49 -7.03
N CYS A 272 30.62 19.33 -6.11
CA CYS A 272 31.48 20.16 -5.27
C CYS A 272 31.71 19.46 -3.94
N GLU A 273 32.93 18.97 -3.72
CA GLU A 273 33.31 18.30 -2.47
C GLU A 273 33.17 19.19 -1.23
N GLU A 274 33.52 20.49 -1.38
CA GLU A 274 33.50 21.44 -0.28
C GLU A 274 32.08 21.77 0.19
N MET A 275 31.14 21.92 -0.78
CA MET A 275 29.74 22.22 -0.50
C MET A 275 28.86 20.95 -0.38
N LYS A 276 29.41 19.78 -0.72
CA LYS A 276 28.66 18.51 -0.79
C LYS A 276 27.40 18.60 -1.67
N LYS A 277 27.51 19.31 -2.81
CA LYS A 277 26.41 19.62 -3.71
C LYS A 277 26.75 19.33 -5.17
N TYR A 278 25.72 18.91 -5.92
CA TYR A 278 25.78 18.76 -7.36
C TYR A 278 25.33 20.05 -8.04
N PHE A 279 26.13 20.55 -8.99
CA PHE A 279 25.80 21.72 -9.79
C PHE A 279 25.71 21.37 -11.25
N GLN A 280 24.63 21.79 -11.91
CA GLN A 280 24.56 21.86 -13.36
C GLN A 280 25.08 23.25 -13.79
N VAL A 281 26.16 23.27 -14.54
CA VAL A 281 26.80 24.49 -15.01
C VAL A 281 26.61 24.64 -16.51
N THR A 282 26.09 25.81 -16.93
CA THR A 282 26.03 26.21 -18.34
C THR A 282 26.94 27.41 -18.53
N ALA A 283 28.00 27.25 -19.29
CA ALA A 283 28.94 28.30 -19.62
C ALA A 283 28.73 28.79 -21.06
N PHE A 284 28.69 30.10 -21.27
CA PHE A 284 28.60 30.74 -22.60
C PHE A 284 29.39 32.03 -22.63
N SER A 285 29.80 32.47 -23.81
CA SER A 285 30.59 33.71 -23.97
C SER A 285 29.68 34.88 -24.31
N PRO A 286 29.58 35.92 -23.47
CA PRO A 286 28.89 37.16 -23.82
C PRO A 286 29.76 38.04 -24.75
N GLU A 287 31.06 37.97 -24.63
CA GLU A 287 32.03 38.68 -25.46
C GLU A 287 33.39 37.99 -25.44
N TYR A 288 34.24 38.28 -26.42
CA TYR A 288 35.57 37.69 -26.53
C TYR A 288 36.41 37.94 -25.26
N GLY A 289 36.97 36.88 -24.74
CA GLY A 289 37.80 36.91 -23.51
C GLY A 289 36.98 36.92 -22.22
N LYS A 290 35.64 36.89 -22.30
CA LYS A 290 34.76 36.73 -21.17
C LYS A 290 33.83 35.49 -21.34
N PHE A 291 33.42 34.92 -20.24
CA PHE A 291 32.39 33.90 -20.21
C PHE A 291 31.45 34.14 -19.03
N ALA A 292 30.22 33.71 -19.20
CA ALA A 292 29.24 33.72 -18.16
C ALA A 292 28.91 32.28 -17.79
N THR A 293 28.63 32.05 -16.52
CA THR A 293 28.14 30.76 -15.99
C THR A 293 26.77 30.93 -15.39
N ILE A 294 25.90 30.03 -15.76
CA ILE A 294 24.63 29.81 -15.04
C ILE A 294 24.80 28.47 -14.35
N PHE A 295 24.53 28.43 -13.06
CA PHE A 295 24.58 27.19 -12.33
C PHE A 295 23.36 27.03 -11.43
N ILE A 296 22.93 25.78 -11.34
CA ILE A 296 21.76 25.35 -10.65
C ILE A 296 22.18 24.26 -9.68
N ASP A 297 21.79 24.38 -8.43
CA ASP A 297 21.91 23.30 -7.46
C ASP A 297 20.92 22.19 -7.85
N ILE A 298 21.44 21.05 -8.28
CA ILE A 298 20.67 19.89 -8.69
C ILE A 298 20.76 18.75 -7.67
N THR A 299 21.24 19.02 -6.46
CA THR A 299 21.46 18.02 -5.42
C THR A 299 20.17 17.27 -5.08
N ASP A 300 19.11 18.02 -4.79
CA ASP A 300 17.79 17.43 -4.51
C ASP A 300 17.24 16.62 -5.70
N SER A 301 17.48 17.10 -6.92
CA SER A 301 17.05 16.42 -8.14
C SER A 301 17.80 15.12 -8.37
N LYS A 302 19.12 15.12 -8.12
CA LYS A 302 19.95 13.93 -8.20
C LYS A 302 19.55 12.90 -7.14
N GLN A 303 19.42 13.33 -5.89
CA GLN A 303 19.00 12.47 -4.79
C GLN A 303 17.62 11.84 -5.08
N LYS A 304 16.65 12.65 -5.53
CA LYS A 304 15.35 12.14 -5.92
C LYS A 304 15.41 11.18 -7.11
N SER A 305 16.28 11.45 -8.07
CA SER A 305 16.47 10.57 -9.23
C SER A 305 17.07 9.23 -8.80
N GLU A 306 18.09 9.26 -7.94
CA GLU A 306 18.69 8.05 -7.36
C GLU A 306 17.68 7.27 -6.51
N GLU A 307 16.88 7.98 -5.70
CA GLU A 307 15.81 7.39 -4.92
C GLU A 307 14.73 6.75 -5.82
N ILE A 308 14.31 7.45 -6.87
CA ILE A 308 13.35 6.90 -7.85
C ILE A 308 13.94 5.68 -8.56
N GLU A 309 15.20 5.73 -8.95
CA GLU A 309 15.89 4.59 -9.57
C GLU A 309 15.98 3.42 -8.60
N TYR A 310 16.34 3.69 -7.35
CA TYR A 310 16.35 2.69 -6.30
C TYR A 310 14.97 2.07 -6.08
N LEU A 311 13.94 2.90 -5.88
CA LEU A 311 12.56 2.45 -5.70
C LEU A 311 11.98 1.76 -6.94
N SER A 312 12.53 2.03 -8.11
CA SER A 312 12.14 1.32 -9.35
C SER A 312 12.49 -0.16 -9.32
N TYR A 313 13.50 -0.55 -8.52
CA TYR A 313 14.03 -1.91 -8.43
C TYR A 313 13.91 -2.54 -7.05
N HIS A 314 13.59 -1.76 -6.01
CA HIS A 314 13.45 -2.25 -4.64
C HIS A 314 12.02 -2.11 -4.12
N ASP A 315 11.64 -3.00 -3.22
CA ASP A 315 10.40 -2.92 -2.46
C ASP A 315 10.61 -2.02 -1.23
N PRO A 316 9.84 -0.92 -1.09
CA PRO A 316 10.07 0.06 -0.02
C PRO A 316 9.77 -0.45 1.39
N MET A 317 9.05 -1.57 1.52
CA MET A 317 8.75 -2.16 2.82
C MET A 317 9.88 -3.05 3.33
N THR A 318 10.48 -3.85 2.44
CA THR A 318 11.42 -4.92 2.79
C THR A 318 12.85 -4.63 2.39
N ASP A 319 13.05 -3.62 1.55
CA ASP A 319 14.37 -3.30 0.98
C ASP A 319 14.98 -4.48 0.21
N LEU A 320 14.15 -5.39 -0.26
CA LEU A 320 14.50 -6.42 -1.22
C LEU A 320 14.27 -5.90 -2.63
N TYR A 321 14.76 -6.62 -3.61
CA TYR A 321 14.37 -6.33 -4.98
C TYR A 321 12.86 -6.48 -5.16
N ASN A 322 12.29 -5.68 -6.04
CA ASN A 322 10.87 -5.78 -6.38
C ASN A 322 10.64 -6.74 -7.56
N ARG A 323 9.37 -6.97 -7.88
CA ARG A 323 8.95 -7.82 -8.99
C ARG A 323 9.59 -7.43 -10.33
N ARG A 324 9.67 -6.12 -10.60
CA ARG A 324 10.23 -5.62 -11.85
C ARG A 324 11.70 -6.00 -12.02
N PHE A 325 12.50 -5.82 -10.99
CA PHE A 325 13.90 -6.23 -11.01
C PHE A 325 14.03 -7.73 -11.26
N PHE A 326 13.23 -8.54 -10.58
CA PHE A 326 13.23 -9.99 -10.78
C PHE A 326 12.89 -10.38 -12.21
N GLU A 327 11.83 -9.81 -12.80
CA GLU A 327 11.40 -10.09 -14.18
C GLU A 327 12.46 -9.69 -15.24
N ASP A 328 13.24 -8.67 -14.95
CA ASP A 328 14.36 -8.27 -15.81
C ASP A 328 15.58 -9.17 -15.59
N GLU A 329 15.88 -9.51 -14.35
CA GLU A 329 17.11 -10.23 -14.00
C GLU A 329 17.01 -11.73 -14.28
N ILE A 330 15.83 -12.34 -14.17
CA ILE A 330 15.65 -13.76 -14.52
C ILE A 330 16.05 -14.03 -15.98
N LYS A 331 15.74 -13.09 -16.89
CA LYS A 331 16.10 -13.18 -18.30
C LYS A 331 17.61 -12.97 -18.53
N ARG A 332 18.24 -12.12 -17.70
CA ARG A 332 19.69 -11.85 -17.78
C ARG A 332 20.53 -12.98 -17.25
N VAL A 333 20.02 -13.68 -16.23
CA VAL A 333 20.70 -14.80 -15.57
C VAL A 333 20.58 -16.07 -16.38
N ASP A 334 19.56 -16.21 -17.23
CA ASP A 334 19.32 -17.40 -18.05
C ASP A 334 20.37 -17.57 -19.15
N LYS A 335 21.56 -18.01 -18.74
CA LYS A 335 22.73 -18.26 -19.60
C LYS A 335 23.45 -19.51 -19.14
N GLU A 336 24.11 -20.17 -20.05
CA GLU A 336 24.87 -21.40 -19.81
C GLU A 336 25.91 -21.27 -18.69
N GLU A 337 26.56 -20.12 -18.60
CA GLU A 337 27.58 -19.81 -17.56
C GLU A 337 27.04 -19.77 -16.13
N ASN A 338 25.73 -19.60 -15.96
CA ASN A 338 25.07 -19.51 -14.67
C ASN A 338 24.41 -20.83 -14.23
N LEU A 339 24.39 -21.83 -15.11
CA LEU A 339 23.81 -23.14 -14.81
C LEU A 339 24.63 -23.92 -13.77
N PRO A 340 23.98 -24.75 -12.95
CA PRO A 340 22.53 -24.84 -12.79
C PRO A 340 21.97 -23.62 -12.03
N ILE A 341 20.73 -23.23 -12.36
CA ILE A 341 20.05 -22.09 -11.75
C ILE A 341 18.92 -22.62 -10.88
N ALA A 342 18.92 -22.30 -9.59
CA ALA A 342 17.82 -22.65 -8.71
C ALA A 342 16.88 -21.45 -8.51
N ILE A 343 15.59 -21.74 -8.52
CA ILE A 343 14.53 -20.78 -8.17
C ILE A 343 13.83 -21.32 -6.92
N ILE A 344 13.73 -20.47 -5.92
CA ILE A 344 12.94 -20.74 -4.70
C ILE A 344 11.81 -19.71 -4.65
N VAL A 345 10.58 -20.19 -4.71
CA VAL A 345 9.39 -19.38 -4.45
C VAL A 345 9.01 -19.57 -3.00
N ALA A 346 8.78 -18.47 -2.31
CA ALA A 346 8.46 -18.48 -0.89
C ALA A 346 7.24 -17.58 -0.63
N ASP A 347 6.36 -18.02 0.26
CA ASP A 347 5.13 -17.34 0.62
C ASP A 347 4.95 -17.36 2.14
N VAL A 348 4.59 -16.21 2.72
CA VAL A 348 4.39 -16.08 4.16
C VAL A 348 3.03 -16.63 4.56
N ASP A 349 3.06 -17.71 5.32
CA ASP A 349 1.84 -18.37 5.77
C ASP A 349 1.08 -17.54 6.82
N GLY A 350 -0.25 -17.55 6.70
CA GLY A 350 -1.12 -16.98 7.74
C GLY A 350 -1.12 -15.47 7.83
N LEU A 351 -0.53 -14.74 6.87
CA LEU A 351 -0.50 -13.27 6.87
C LEU A 351 -1.90 -12.65 6.96
N LYS A 352 -2.89 -13.23 6.26
CA LYS A 352 -4.27 -12.75 6.35
C LYS A 352 -4.81 -12.86 7.77
N LEU A 353 -4.57 -14.00 8.44
CA LEU A 353 -5.01 -14.22 9.82
C LEU A 353 -4.30 -13.27 10.79
N ALA A 354 -3.00 -13.03 10.58
CA ALA A 354 -2.24 -12.04 11.35
C ALA A 354 -2.82 -10.62 11.17
N ASN A 355 -3.16 -10.23 9.95
CA ASN A 355 -3.81 -8.96 9.66
C ASN A 355 -5.20 -8.85 10.30
N ASP A 356 -5.99 -9.92 10.25
CA ASP A 356 -7.33 -9.95 10.83
C ASP A 356 -7.30 -9.87 12.36
N ALA A 357 -6.30 -10.50 12.99
CA ALA A 357 -6.14 -10.54 14.44
C ALA A 357 -5.46 -9.29 15.01
N PHE A 358 -4.44 -8.75 14.36
CA PHE A 358 -3.56 -7.71 14.92
C PHE A 358 -3.46 -6.45 14.06
N GLY A 359 -4.18 -6.41 12.93
CA GLY A 359 -4.15 -5.29 11.98
C GLY A 359 -2.97 -5.32 11.00
N HIS A 360 -3.06 -4.49 9.96
CA HIS A 360 -2.09 -4.47 8.86
C HIS A 360 -0.67 -4.11 9.27
N SER A 361 -0.53 -3.23 10.28
CA SER A 361 0.81 -2.87 10.81
C SER A 361 1.55 -4.09 11.36
N PHE A 362 0.83 -5.03 11.94
CA PHE A 362 1.42 -6.28 12.40
C PHE A 362 1.77 -7.20 11.24
N GLY A 363 0.91 -7.30 10.23
CA GLY A 363 1.23 -8.02 9.00
C GLY A 363 2.47 -7.47 8.28
N ASP A 364 2.64 -6.15 8.29
CA ASP A 364 3.85 -5.51 7.77
C ASP A 364 5.11 -5.93 8.55
N LEU A 365 5.01 -6.08 9.88
CA LEU A 365 6.10 -6.63 10.70
C LEU A 365 6.42 -8.07 10.32
N VAL A 366 5.40 -8.90 10.10
CA VAL A 366 5.57 -10.29 9.67
C VAL A 366 6.31 -10.35 8.32
N ILE A 367 5.92 -9.53 7.37
CA ILE A 367 6.58 -9.45 6.06
C ILE A 367 8.04 -8.98 6.19
N LYS A 368 8.30 -7.98 7.02
CA LYS A 368 9.66 -7.47 7.27
C LYS A 368 10.55 -8.52 7.92
N GLU A 369 10.03 -9.28 8.89
CA GLU A 369 10.80 -10.33 9.53
C GLU A 369 11.02 -11.53 8.59
N ALA A 370 10.07 -11.84 7.71
CA ALA A 370 10.26 -12.81 6.63
C ALA A 370 11.39 -12.39 5.70
N ALA A 371 11.36 -11.15 5.23
CA ALA A 371 12.41 -10.59 4.37
C ALA A 371 13.80 -10.64 5.04
N LYS A 372 13.87 -10.26 6.30
CA LYS A 372 15.10 -10.32 7.10
C LYS A 372 15.59 -11.76 7.26
N THR A 373 14.68 -12.69 7.56
CA THR A 373 15.00 -14.11 7.69
C THR A 373 15.56 -14.67 6.39
N LEU A 374 14.98 -14.31 5.25
CA LEU A 374 15.51 -14.68 3.94
C LEU A 374 16.90 -14.06 3.72
N LYS A 375 17.09 -12.77 3.99
CA LYS A 375 18.45 -12.13 3.89
C LYS A 375 19.51 -12.83 4.73
N GLU A 376 19.16 -13.34 5.92
CA GLU A 376 20.09 -14.07 6.81
C GLU A 376 20.52 -15.43 6.26
N VAL A 377 19.69 -16.06 5.41
CA VAL A 377 19.95 -17.40 4.85
C VAL A 377 20.83 -17.36 3.62
N PHE A 378 20.66 -16.34 2.77
CA PHE A 378 21.28 -16.23 1.47
C PHE A 378 22.50 -15.32 1.46
N ARG A 379 23.33 -15.43 0.41
CA ARG A 379 24.54 -14.62 0.22
C ARG A 379 24.16 -13.26 -0.36
N GLN A 380 25.06 -12.31 -0.27
CA GLN A 380 24.86 -10.96 -0.83
C GLN A 380 24.66 -10.95 -2.36
N ASP A 381 25.23 -11.93 -3.06
CA ASP A 381 25.16 -12.07 -4.52
C ASP A 381 23.88 -12.82 -4.99
N ASP A 382 23.14 -13.42 -4.06
CA ASP A 382 21.88 -14.09 -4.34
C ASP A 382 20.77 -13.03 -4.51
N ILE A 383 19.90 -13.25 -5.47
CA ILE A 383 18.82 -12.32 -5.77
C ILE A 383 17.60 -12.73 -4.97
N ILE A 384 17.16 -11.85 -4.08
CA ILE A 384 15.94 -12.03 -3.29
C ILE A 384 14.99 -10.90 -3.66
N ALA A 385 13.82 -11.23 -4.18
CA ALA A 385 12.81 -10.28 -4.59
C ALA A 385 11.48 -10.54 -3.87
N ARG A 386 10.79 -9.45 -3.53
CA ARG A 386 9.39 -9.49 -3.13
C ARG A 386 8.52 -9.20 -4.35
N VAL A 387 7.74 -10.18 -4.77
CA VAL A 387 6.95 -10.11 -6.02
C VAL A 387 5.46 -9.92 -5.79
N GLY A 388 4.99 -10.15 -4.58
CA GLY A 388 3.60 -10.00 -4.18
C GLY A 388 3.46 -9.46 -2.77
N GLY A 389 2.25 -9.48 -2.22
CA GLY A 389 1.98 -9.06 -0.85
C GLY A 389 2.78 -9.86 0.19
N ASP A 390 2.72 -11.17 0.11
CA ASP A 390 3.33 -12.19 0.97
C ASP A 390 4.33 -13.08 0.22
N GLU A 391 4.55 -12.83 -1.10
CA GLU A 391 5.34 -13.67 -1.98
C GLU A 391 6.74 -13.12 -2.20
N PHE A 392 7.72 -14.02 -2.09
CA PHE A 392 9.13 -13.77 -2.35
C PHE A 392 9.66 -14.79 -3.37
N ILE A 393 10.59 -14.35 -4.20
CA ILE A 393 11.30 -15.25 -5.11
C ILE A 393 12.80 -15.05 -4.91
N ILE A 394 13.51 -16.16 -4.86
CA ILE A 394 14.97 -16.20 -4.75
C ILE A 394 15.54 -16.87 -5.98
N LEU A 395 16.48 -16.20 -6.63
CA LEU A 395 17.15 -16.66 -7.83
C LEU A 395 18.64 -16.89 -7.53
N LEU A 396 19.07 -18.13 -7.69
CA LEU A 396 20.39 -18.60 -7.29
C LEU A 396 21.17 -19.11 -8.51
N LYS A 397 22.27 -18.45 -8.82
CA LYS A 397 23.17 -18.86 -9.90
C LYS A 397 24.10 -19.97 -9.42
N ARG A 398 24.43 -20.90 -10.34
CA ARG A 398 25.39 -21.99 -10.09
C ARG A 398 25.04 -22.85 -8.87
N THR A 399 23.74 -23.03 -8.65
CA THR A 399 23.19 -23.74 -7.51
C THR A 399 22.42 -24.97 -7.97
N GLY A 400 22.92 -26.13 -7.60
CA GLY A 400 22.30 -27.41 -7.92
C GLY A 400 21.23 -27.83 -6.91
N GLU A 401 20.50 -28.90 -7.24
CA GLU A 401 19.35 -29.40 -6.51
C GLU A 401 19.63 -29.64 -5.01
N LYS A 402 20.75 -30.30 -4.71
CA LYS A 402 21.16 -30.60 -3.31
C LYS A 402 21.39 -29.31 -2.50
N GLU A 403 22.08 -28.34 -3.09
CA GLU A 403 22.40 -27.08 -2.44
C GLU A 403 21.12 -26.23 -2.24
N ALA A 404 20.25 -26.19 -3.27
CA ALA A 404 18.98 -25.50 -3.18
C ALA A 404 18.08 -26.08 -2.07
N HIS A 405 17.99 -27.40 -1.95
CA HIS A 405 17.25 -28.05 -0.87
C HIS A 405 17.86 -27.77 0.52
N LEU A 406 19.19 -27.76 0.63
CA LEU A 406 19.86 -27.38 1.88
C LEU A 406 19.55 -25.93 2.29
N LEU A 407 19.46 -25.02 1.30
CA LEU A 407 19.03 -23.65 1.55
C LEU A 407 17.57 -23.58 1.99
N GLY A 408 16.70 -24.39 1.39
CA GLY A 408 15.32 -24.55 1.84
C GLY A 408 15.22 -25.03 3.30
N GLU A 409 16.01 -26.04 3.68
CA GLU A 409 16.09 -26.51 5.09
C GLU A 409 16.60 -25.40 6.02
N ARG A 410 17.53 -24.57 5.56
CA ARG A 410 18.02 -23.42 6.34
C ARG A 410 16.93 -22.39 6.56
N ILE A 411 16.10 -22.10 5.55
CA ILE A 411 14.91 -21.22 5.70
C ILE A 411 14.01 -21.82 6.80
N LYS A 412 13.65 -23.10 6.66
CA LYS A 412 12.78 -23.81 7.63
C LYS A 412 13.35 -23.85 9.05
N LYS A 413 14.65 -23.88 9.19
CA LYS A 413 15.32 -23.81 10.49
C LYS A 413 15.32 -22.36 11.03
N ALA A 414 15.54 -21.38 10.17
CA ALA A 414 15.59 -19.98 10.56
C ALA A 414 14.21 -19.49 11.02
N GLU A 415 13.12 -19.84 10.30
CA GLU A 415 11.76 -19.45 10.66
C GLU A 415 11.33 -19.97 12.04
N LYS A 416 11.73 -21.19 12.41
CA LYS A 416 11.35 -21.80 13.71
C LYS A 416 11.76 -21.00 14.93
N ASN A 417 12.82 -20.20 14.81
CA ASN A 417 13.37 -19.40 15.92
C ASN A 417 12.88 -17.95 15.87
N LYS A 418 11.97 -17.62 14.97
CA LYS A 418 11.45 -16.26 14.78
C LYS A 418 10.05 -16.14 15.34
N GLU A 419 9.97 -15.59 16.54
CA GLU A 419 8.72 -15.21 17.18
C GLU A 419 8.42 -13.75 16.89
N ILE A 420 7.21 -13.47 16.41
CA ILE A 420 6.71 -12.12 16.07
C ILE A 420 5.49 -11.89 16.95
N GLY A 421 5.71 -11.33 18.15
CA GLY A 421 4.66 -11.24 19.15
C GLY A 421 4.11 -12.64 19.50
N PRO A 422 2.79 -12.86 19.34
CA PRO A 422 2.19 -14.16 19.65
C PRO A 422 2.38 -15.21 18.54
N LEU A 423 2.84 -14.81 17.37
CA LEU A 423 2.92 -15.69 16.21
C LEU A 423 4.35 -16.15 15.92
N ASN A 424 4.47 -17.32 15.33
CA ASN A 424 5.73 -17.78 14.75
C ASN A 424 5.72 -17.47 13.26
N LEU A 425 6.88 -17.07 12.75
CA LEU A 425 7.07 -16.97 11.32
C LEU A 425 6.94 -18.36 10.69
N SER A 426 6.18 -18.45 9.62
CA SER A 426 6.06 -19.62 8.76
C SER A 426 6.11 -19.21 7.32
N ILE A 427 6.92 -19.90 6.53
CA ILE A 427 7.14 -19.59 5.11
C ILE A 427 7.00 -20.90 4.33
N SER A 428 5.99 -20.99 3.47
CA SER A 428 5.89 -22.10 2.51
C SER A 428 6.86 -21.87 1.36
N ILE A 429 7.58 -22.90 0.94
CA ILE A 429 8.61 -22.79 -0.11
C ILE A 429 8.42 -23.84 -1.20
N GLY A 430 8.71 -23.45 -2.42
CA GLY A 430 8.84 -24.38 -3.54
C GLY A 430 10.17 -24.15 -4.23
N ILE A 431 10.85 -25.25 -4.57
CA ILE A 431 12.19 -25.23 -5.11
C ILE A 431 12.22 -25.99 -6.43
N GLN A 432 12.77 -25.36 -7.45
CA GLN A 432 13.02 -25.99 -8.73
C GLN A 432 14.35 -25.51 -9.31
N VAL A 433 15.00 -26.39 -10.06
CA VAL A 433 16.34 -26.12 -10.61
C VAL A 433 16.35 -26.34 -12.11
N LYS A 434 16.75 -25.32 -12.85
CA LYS A 434 17.11 -25.40 -14.27
C LYS A 434 18.51 -26.01 -14.38
N ARG A 435 18.62 -27.13 -15.09
CA ARG A 435 19.89 -27.92 -15.20
C ARG A 435 20.65 -27.62 -16.48
N ASP A 436 19.92 -27.33 -17.56
CA ASP A 436 20.49 -27.04 -18.87
C ASP A 436 19.64 -26.05 -19.66
N MET A 437 20.15 -25.61 -20.81
CA MET A 437 19.51 -24.57 -21.63
C MET A 437 18.27 -25.06 -22.39
N SER A 438 17.96 -26.36 -22.40
CA SER A 438 16.74 -26.89 -23.03
C SER A 438 15.50 -26.66 -22.15
N GLU A 439 15.68 -26.45 -20.86
CA GLU A 439 14.61 -26.14 -19.94
C GLU A 439 14.25 -24.63 -20.03
N ASP A 440 12.97 -24.29 -20.07
CA ASP A 440 12.51 -22.91 -20.01
C ASP A 440 12.52 -22.41 -18.56
N ILE A 441 13.22 -21.34 -18.28
CA ILE A 441 13.34 -20.79 -16.92
C ILE A 441 11.99 -20.33 -16.36
N ILE A 442 11.06 -19.93 -17.21
CA ILE A 442 9.69 -19.54 -16.80
C ILE A 442 8.88 -20.76 -16.35
N GLU A 443 9.05 -21.90 -17.03
CA GLU A 443 8.43 -23.16 -16.58
C GLU A 443 9.07 -23.70 -15.30
N VAL A 444 10.36 -23.45 -15.08
CA VAL A 444 11.06 -23.76 -13.82
C VAL A 444 10.50 -22.91 -12.66
N GLU A 445 10.32 -21.61 -12.88
CA GLU A 445 9.68 -20.70 -11.91
C GLU A 445 8.28 -21.17 -11.56
N LYS A 446 7.45 -21.43 -12.56
CA LYS A 446 6.08 -21.90 -12.38
C LYS A 446 6.02 -23.25 -11.64
N THR A 447 6.96 -24.14 -11.92
CA THR A 447 7.04 -25.43 -11.21
C THR A 447 7.40 -25.23 -9.74
N ALA A 448 8.30 -24.29 -9.45
CA ALA A 448 8.62 -23.91 -8.06
C ALA A 448 7.39 -23.31 -7.35
N GLU A 449 6.62 -22.47 -8.04
CA GLU A 449 5.36 -21.90 -7.53
C GLU A 449 4.34 -23.01 -7.21
N ASP A 450 4.15 -23.96 -8.12
CA ASP A 450 3.25 -25.11 -7.93
C ASP A 450 3.66 -25.97 -6.71
N ILE A 451 4.96 -26.15 -6.49
CA ILE A 451 5.49 -26.88 -5.32
C ILE A 451 5.20 -26.10 -4.03
N MET A 452 5.47 -24.82 -4.02
CA MET A 452 5.18 -23.93 -2.88
C MET A 452 3.68 -23.96 -2.54
N TYR A 453 2.82 -23.86 -3.56
CA TYR A 453 1.39 -23.90 -3.37
C TYR A 453 0.89 -25.22 -2.78
N LYS A 454 1.48 -26.35 -3.21
CA LYS A 454 1.19 -27.67 -2.61
C LYS A 454 1.61 -27.74 -1.15
N GLU A 455 2.79 -27.24 -0.81
CA GLU A 455 3.25 -27.16 0.58
C GLU A 455 2.30 -26.30 1.42
N LYS A 456 1.93 -25.11 0.91
CA LYS A 456 1.00 -24.18 1.55
C LYS A 456 -0.38 -24.82 1.77
N PHE A 457 -0.85 -25.61 0.81
CA PHE A 457 -2.12 -26.33 0.92
C PHE A 457 -2.09 -27.42 1.97
N VAL A 458 -1.05 -28.25 1.99
CA VAL A 458 -0.91 -29.39 2.91
C VAL A 458 -0.74 -28.91 4.36
N ASN A 459 0.06 -27.88 4.57
CA ASN A 459 0.38 -27.37 5.90
C ASN A 459 -0.62 -26.32 6.41
N GLY A 460 -1.35 -25.68 5.50
CA GLY A 460 -2.09 -24.46 5.80
C GLY A 460 -3.26 -24.64 6.78
N GLN A 461 -3.96 -25.76 6.78
CA GLN A 461 -5.07 -26.00 7.72
C GLN A 461 -4.52 -26.18 9.15
N LYS A 462 -3.59 -27.09 9.34
CA LYS A 462 -2.97 -27.38 10.64
C LYS A 462 -2.22 -26.18 11.22
N LEU A 463 -1.63 -25.36 10.35
CA LEU A 463 -0.95 -24.13 10.76
C LEU A 463 -1.98 -23.10 11.25
N ARG A 464 -3.09 -22.92 10.53
CA ARG A 464 -4.17 -21.99 10.93
C ARG A 464 -4.76 -22.33 12.28
N GLU A 465 -5.06 -23.62 12.51
CA GLU A 465 -5.55 -24.11 13.81
C GLU A 465 -4.56 -23.74 14.93
N LYS A 466 -3.28 -24.10 14.78
CA LYS A 466 -2.26 -23.74 15.74
C LYS A 466 -2.11 -22.25 15.95
N THR A 467 -2.25 -21.46 14.89
CA THR A 467 -2.17 -19.99 14.96
C THR A 467 -3.34 -19.41 15.75
N VAL A 468 -4.56 -19.92 15.52
CA VAL A 468 -5.75 -19.50 16.29
C VAL A 468 -5.62 -19.85 17.76
N ASP A 469 -5.12 -21.06 18.08
CA ASP A 469 -4.83 -21.43 19.47
C ASP A 469 -3.81 -20.51 20.12
N ARG A 470 -2.73 -20.15 19.42
CA ARG A 470 -1.73 -19.20 19.93
C ARG A 470 -2.31 -17.78 20.12
N ILE A 471 -3.19 -17.34 19.22
CA ILE A 471 -3.89 -16.05 19.38
C ILE A 471 -4.73 -16.08 20.66
N LYS A 472 -5.46 -17.17 20.91
CA LYS A 472 -6.23 -17.40 22.14
C LYS A 472 -5.33 -17.38 23.37
N ASP A 473 -4.25 -18.17 23.34
CA ASP A 473 -3.31 -18.27 24.46
C ASP A 473 -2.68 -16.90 24.77
N TYR A 474 -2.31 -16.13 23.75
CA TYR A 474 -1.82 -14.76 23.90
C TYR A 474 -2.84 -13.81 24.54
N LEU A 475 -4.12 -13.91 24.13
CA LEU A 475 -5.20 -13.15 24.78
C LEU A 475 -5.29 -13.50 26.27
N TYR A 476 -5.18 -14.78 26.60
CA TYR A 476 -5.27 -15.30 27.95
C TYR A 476 -4.04 -14.96 28.80
N GLU A 477 -2.84 -14.94 28.22
CA GLU A 477 -1.62 -14.48 28.89
C GLU A 477 -1.69 -12.99 29.25
N LYS A 478 -2.24 -12.18 28.36
CA LYS A 478 -2.46 -10.74 28.61
C LYS A 478 -3.56 -10.46 29.62
N ASN A 479 -4.59 -11.27 29.63
CA ASN A 479 -5.75 -11.11 30.48
C ASN A 479 -6.26 -12.47 31.02
N ASN A 480 -5.76 -12.87 32.17
CA ASN A 480 -6.17 -14.12 32.80
C ASN A 480 -7.66 -14.13 33.15
N LEU A 481 -8.29 -12.96 33.32
CA LEU A 481 -9.73 -12.87 33.60
C LEU A 481 -10.55 -13.33 32.38
N GLU A 482 -10.07 -13.08 31.16
CA GLU A 482 -10.72 -13.54 29.93
C GLU A 482 -10.68 -15.08 29.81
N LYS A 483 -9.56 -15.71 30.21
CA LYS A 483 -9.46 -17.17 30.26
C LYS A 483 -10.50 -17.76 31.18
N GLU A 484 -10.50 -17.32 32.44
CA GLU A 484 -11.43 -17.81 33.46
C GLU A 484 -12.88 -17.54 33.04
N HIS A 485 -13.17 -16.39 32.45
CA HIS A 485 -14.47 -16.02 31.90
C HIS A 485 -14.91 -17.00 30.81
N SER A 486 -14.08 -17.23 29.80
CA SER A 486 -14.41 -18.12 28.67
C SER A 486 -14.62 -19.57 29.14
N GLU A 487 -13.79 -20.06 30.08
CA GLU A 487 -13.94 -21.39 30.66
C GLU A 487 -15.29 -21.52 31.41
N ARG A 488 -15.64 -20.55 32.28
CA ARG A 488 -16.92 -20.56 33.00
C ARG A 488 -18.10 -20.41 32.06
N CYS A 489 -18.03 -19.54 31.06
CA CYS A 489 -19.09 -19.42 30.05
C CYS A 489 -19.29 -20.72 29.29
N ALA A 490 -18.24 -21.43 28.94
CA ALA A 490 -18.31 -22.74 28.28
C ALA A 490 -18.97 -23.79 29.17
N GLU A 491 -18.62 -23.86 30.45
CA GLU A 491 -19.24 -24.76 31.40
C GLU A 491 -20.76 -24.51 31.55
N ILE A 492 -21.13 -23.23 31.66
CA ILE A 492 -22.56 -22.84 31.79
C ILE A 492 -23.26 -23.13 30.49
N ALA A 493 -22.70 -22.75 29.34
CA ALA A 493 -23.29 -22.98 28.03
C ALA A 493 -23.53 -24.47 27.76
N LEU A 494 -22.57 -25.35 28.10
CA LEU A 494 -22.75 -26.81 27.96
C LEU A 494 -23.89 -27.36 28.82
N LYS A 495 -24.01 -26.91 30.07
CA LYS A 495 -25.15 -27.30 30.93
C LYS A 495 -26.48 -26.85 30.33
N ILE A 496 -26.55 -25.68 29.71
CA ILE A 496 -27.77 -25.23 29.02
C ILE A 496 -28.00 -26.09 27.77
N GLY A 497 -26.93 -26.34 26.97
CA GLY A 497 -27.01 -27.15 25.75
C GLY A 497 -27.56 -28.56 26.00
N GLU A 498 -27.09 -29.22 27.08
CA GLU A 498 -27.62 -30.53 27.52
C GLU A 498 -29.14 -30.48 27.81
N LYS A 499 -29.59 -29.41 28.47
CA LYS A 499 -31.00 -29.25 28.85
C LYS A 499 -31.91 -28.84 27.67
N VAL A 500 -31.32 -28.24 26.65
CA VAL A 500 -32.01 -27.89 25.38
C VAL A 500 -31.93 -29.04 24.37
N GLU A 501 -31.32 -30.17 24.76
CA GLU A 501 -31.18 -31.39 23.96
C GLU A 501 -30.45 -31.19 22.63
N LEU A 502 -29.34 -30.43 22.65
CA LEU A 502 -28.46 -30.30 21.49
C LEU A 502 -27.80 -31.65 21.18
N ASN A 503 -27.62 -31.96 19.89
CA ASN A 503 -26.89 -33.15 19.49
C ASN A 503 -25.37 -33.00 19.68
N ASP A 504 -24.61 -34.10 19.56
CA ASP A 504 -23.18 -34.13 19.85
C ASP A 504 -22.38 -33.09 19.02
N LEU A 505 -22.74 -32.89 17.74
CA LEU A 505 -22.10 -31.91 16.86
C LEU A 505 -22.40 -30.48 17.33
N GLU A 506 -23.62 -30.17 17.61
CA GLU A 506 -24.05 -28.87 18.15
C GLU A 506 -23.43 -28.59 19.52
N MET A 507 -23.23 -29.60 20.35
CA MET A 507 -22.53 -29.48 21.63
C MET A 507 -21.04 -29.17 21.44
N ASP A 508 -20.36 -29.79 20.48
CA ASP A 508 -18.96 -29.50 20.16
C ASP A 508 -18.82 -28.07 19.57
N GLU A 509 -19.74 -27.66 18.68
CA GLU A 509 -19.77 -26.29 18.17
C GLU A 509 -20.06 -25.27 19.27
N LEU A 510 -20.99 -25.54 20.19
CA LEU A 510 -21.29 -24.68 21.34
C LEU A 510 -20.08 -24.54 22.25
N LYS A 511 -19.43 -25.66 22.58
CA LYS A 511 -18.21 -25.66 23.40
C LYS A 511 -17.10 -24.78 22.81
N ASN A 512 -16.80 -25.01 21.53
CA ASN A 512 -15.77 -24.25 20.84
C ASN A 512 -16.16 -22.78 20.74
N SER A 513 -17.40 -22.49 20.39
CA SER A 513 -17.87 -21.11 20.29
C SER A 513 -17.80 -20.38 21.62
N ALA A 514 -18.16 -21.03 22.72
CA ALA A 514 -18.08 -20.44 24.05
C ALA A 514 -16.64 -20.21 24.51
N LEU A 515 -15.68 -21.07 24.10
CA LEU A 515 -14.25 -20.88 24.41
C LEU A 515 -13.61 -19.77 23.57
N TYR A 516 -14.10 -19.53 22.36
CA TYR A 516 -13.53 -18.57 21.42
C TYR A 516 -14.36 -17.30 21.21
N HIS A 517 -15.51 -17.13 21.92
CA HIS A 517 -16.43 -16.04 21.63
C HIS A 517 -15.75 -14.67 21.66
N ASP A 518 -14.82 -14.49 22.55
CA ASP A 518 -14.08 -13.25 22.81
C ASP A 518 -12.71 -13.18 22.14
N ILE A 519 -12.32 -14.14 21.29
CA ILE A 519 -10.99 -14.17 20.66
C ILE A 519 -10.67 -12.90 19.91
N GLY A 520 -11.67 -12.22 19.35
CA GLY A 520 -11.49 -10.97 18.63
C GLY A 520 -11.06 -9.79 19.52
N LYS A 521 -11.13 -9.91 20.84
CA LYS A 521 -10.59 -8.93 21.79
C LYS A 521 -9.06 -8.78 21.68
N VAL A 522 -8.36 -9.74 21.08
CA VAL A 522 -6.92 -9.66 20.81
C VAL A 522 -6.53 -8.43 20.02
N ALA A 523 -7.40 -7.91 19.16
CA ALA A 523 -7.18 -6.72 18.35
C ALA A 523 -7.62 -5.42 19.03
N ILE A 524 -8.16 -5.49 20.23
CA ILE A 524 -8.62 -4.32 20.98
C ILE A 524 -7.49 -3.82 21.88
N ASP A 525 -7.31 -2.53 21.89
CA ASP A 525 -6.27 -1.90 22.72
C ASP A 525 -6.50 -2.20 24.21
N GLU A 526 -5.42 -2.51 24.91
CA GLU A 526 -5.45 -2.85 26.35
C GLU A 526 -5.99 -1.70 27.20
N SER A 527 -5.80 -0.46 26.77
CA SER A 527 -6.36 0.72 27.45
C SER A 527 -7.89 0.73 27.46
N ILE A 528 -8.52 0.16 26.43
CA ILE A 528 -9.97 -0.01 26.34
C ILE A 528 -10.41 -1.23 27.15
N LEU A 529 -9.74 -2.37 26.98
CA LEU A 529 -10.10 -3.62 27.65
C LEU A 529 -10.00 -3.53 29.17
N ASN A 530 -8.97 -2.84 29.67
CA ASN A 530 -8.67 -2.72 31.10
C ASN A 530 -9.20 -1.43 31.74
N LYS A 531 -9.99 -0.64 30.99
CA LYS A 531 -10.55 0.62 31.48
C LYS A 531 -11.51 0.35 32.63
N ARG A 532 -11.27 1.01 33.76
CA ARG A 532 -12.11 0.88 34.97
C ARG A 532 -13.31 1.82 34.95
N GLU A 533 -13.28 2.82 34.12
CA GLU A 533 -14.34 3.81 33.93
C GLU A 533 -15.31 3.33 32.83
N LYS A 534 -16.45 4.01 32.72
CA LYS A 534 -17.42 3.72 31.65
C LYS A 534 -16.77 4.06 30.30
N LEU A 535 -16.88 3.13 29.36
CA LEU A 535 -16.40 3.35 27.99
C LEU A 535 -17.16 4.48 27.31
N GLU A 536 -16.45 5.29 26.54
CA GLU A 536 -17.04 6.28 25.65
C GLU A 536 -17.71 5.58 24.45
N GLU A 537 -18.61 6.26 23.75
CA GLU A 537 -19.34 5.67 22.63
C GLU A 537 -18.40 5.16 21.52
N SER A 538 -17.34 5.90 21.23
CA SER A 538 -16.28 5.51 20.27
C SER A 538 -15.51 4.28 20.71
N GLU A 539 -15.20 4.15 22.01
CA GLU A 539 -14.51 2.99 22.58
C GLU A 539 -15.42 1.75 22.57
N LEU A 540 -16.72 1.97 22.88
CA LEU A 540 -17.72 0.90 22.84
C LEU A 540 -17.89 0.36 21.40
N GLU A 541 -17.90 1.23 20.38
CA GLU A 541 -17.95 0.82 18.99
C GLU A 541 -16.69 0.03 18.58
N LEU A 542 -15.51 0.40 19.08
CA LEU A 542 -14.30 -0.38 18.89
C LEU A 542 -14.39 -1.74 19.56
N LEU A 543 -14.89 -1.80 20.79
CA LEU A 543 -15.07 -3.05 21.52
C LEU A 543 -16.04 -3.99 20.80
N LYS A 544 -17.18 -3.49 20.30
CA LYS A 544 -18.15 -4.30 19.53
C LYS A 544 -17.56 -5.00 18.31
N ARG A 545 -16.47 -4.46 17.75
CA ARG A 545 -15.80 -5.06 16.59
C ARG A 545 -15.17 -6.42 16.89
N HIS A 546 -15.01 -6.82 18.16
CA HIS A 546 -14.43 -8.12 18.49
C HIS A 546 -15.25 -9.28 17.89
N CYS A 547 -16.57 -9.14 17.77
CA CYS A 547 -17.41 -10.17 17.13
C CYS A 547 -17.02 -10.41 15.66
N GLU A 548 -16.83 -9.30 14.90
CA GLU A 548 -16.43 -9.38 13.49
C GLU A 548 -14.99 -9.85 13.32
N ILE A 549 -14.10 -9.44 14.22
CA ILE A 549 -12.71 -9.86 14.23
C ILE A 549 -12.63 -11.35 14.56
N GLY A 550 -13.33 -11.79 15.61
CA GLY A 550 -13.44 -13.21 15.98
C GLY A 550 -13.98 -14.06 14.83
N TYR A 551 -15.02 -13.58 14.16
CA TYR A 551 -15.57 -14.22 12.95
C TYR A 551 -14.49 -14.41 11.86
N ARG A 552 -13.66 -13.38 11.58
CA ARG A 552 -12.61 -13.46 10.56
C ARG A 552 -11.50 -14.41 10.96
N ILE A 553 -11.07 -14.35 12.22
CA ILE A 553 -10.03 -15.24 12.77
C ILE A 553 -10.47 -16.70 12.63
N LEU A 554 -11.66 -17.04 13.16
CA LEU A 554 -12.17 -18.42 13.19
C LEU A 554 -12.58 -18.89 11.80
N GLY A 555 -13.16 -18.03 10.96
CA GLY A 555 -13.55 -18.34 9.59
C GLY A 555 -12.35 -18.63 8.66
N SER A 556 -11.12 -18.44 9.13
CA SER A 556 -9.90 -18.88 8.43
C SER A 556 -9.72 -20.41 8.48
N ILE A 557 -10.38 -21.09 9.40
CA ILE A 557 -10.35 -22.55 9.61
C ILE A 557 -11.66 -23.13 9.08
N LYS A 558 -11.57 -24.07 8.15
CA LYS A 558 -12.74 -24.66 7.49
C LYS A 558 -13.72 -25.32 8.48
N ASP A 559 -13.16 -26.04 9.46
CA ASP A 559 -13.95 -26.77 10.44
C ASP A 559 -14.60 -25.85 11.49
N PHE A 560 -14.20 -24.57 11.53
CA PHE A 560 -14.77 -23.57 12.45
C PHE A 560 -15.74 -22.61 11.76
N GLU A 561 -16.21 -22.91 10.56
CA GLU A 561 -17.13 -22.02 9.84
C GLU A 561 -18.42 -21.73 10.63
N ASN A 562 -19.00 -22.76 11.25
CA ASN A 562 -20.19 -22.61 12.10
C ASN A 562 -19.84 -21.91 13.42
N VAL A 563 -18.73 -22.29 14.05
CA VAL A 563 -18.21 -21.64 15.26
C VAL A 563 -18.03 -20.14 15.02
N ALA A 564 -17.45 -19.75 13.88
CA ALA A 564 -17.30 -18.35 13.52
C ALA A 564 -18.66 -17.63 13.42
N LYS A 565 -19.66 -18.24 12.79
CA LYS A 565 -21.02 -17.65 12.69
C LYS A 565 -21.66 -17.47 14.06
N ILE A 566 -21.47 -18.44 14.96
CA ILE A 566 -21.96 -18.38 16.32
C ILE A 566 -21.27 -17.25 17.09
N VAL A 567 -19.93 -17.15 16.98
CA VAL A 567 -19.14 -16.09 17.60
C VAL A 567 -19.50 -14.72 17.07
N LEU A 568 -19.82 -14.58 15.77
CA LEU A 568 -20.28 -13.30 15.22
C LEU A 568 -21.56 -12.82 15.90
N ALA A 569 -22.47 -13.73 16.28
CA ALA A 569 -23.83 -13.41 16.71
C ALA A 569 -24.04 -13.50 18.23
N HIS A 570 -22.99 -13.72 19.05
CA HIS A 570 -23.18 -13.94 20.50
C HIS A 570 -23.66 -12.71 21.27
N HIS A 571 -23.51 -11.52 20.71
CA HIS A 571 -24.07 -10.27 21.24
C HIS A 571 -25.34 -9.79 20.53
N GLU A 572 -25.93 -10.64 19.68
CA GLU A 572 -27.26 -10.37 19.16
C GLU A 572 -28.32 -10.53 20.26
N ARG A 573 -29.37 -9.77 20.17
CA ARG A 573 -30.45 -9.75 21.14
C ARG A 573 -31.74 -10.29 20.50
N TRP A 574 -32.52 -10.98 21.25
CA TRP A 574 -33.76 -11.61 20.76
C TRP A 574 -34.69 -10.61 20.04
N ASP A 575 -34.77 -9.38 20.51
CA ASP A 575 -35.60 -8.31 19.94
C ASP A 575 -34.99 -7.67 18.67
N GLY A 576 -33.75 -7.99 18.29
CA GLY A 576 -33.02 -7.42 17.15
C GLY A 576 -32.28 -6.12 17.46
N SER A 577 -32.20 -5.69 18.72
CA SER A 577 -31.45 -4.52 19.15
C SER A 577 -29.97 -4.80 19.41
N GLY A 578 -29.48 -6.02 19.12
CA GLY A 578 -28.12 -6.47 19.30
C GLY A 578 -27.18 -6.03 18.19
N TYR A 579 -25.98 -6.57 18.18
CA TYR A 579 -24.94 -6.31 17.18
C TYR A 579 -24.18 -7.58 16.85
N PRO A 580 -23.48 -7.65 15.68
CA PRO A 580 -23.27 -6.59 14.68
C PRO A 580 -24.32 -6.53 13.57
N LYS A 581 -25.18 -7.53 13.42
CA LYS A 581 -26.11 -7.64 12.29
C LYS A 581 -27.56 -7.24 12.62
N GLY A 582 -27.92 -7.15 13.89
CA GLY A 582 -29.27 -6.90 14.34
C GLY A 582 -30.22 -8.09 14.04
N LEU A 583 -29.72 -9.32 14.13
CA LEU A 583 -30.54 -10.56 13.96
C LEU A 583 -31.62 -10.64 15.04
N LYS A 584 -32.75 -11.19 14.67
CA LYS A 584 -33.92 -11.24 15.56
C LYS A 584 -34.47 -12.65 15.72
N GLY A 585 -34.77 -13.01 16.96
CA GLY A 585 -35.43 -14.27 17.27
C GLY A 585 -34.63 -15.48 16.83
N GLU A 586 -35.22 -16.35 16.03
CA GLU A 586 -34.63 -17.60 15.56
C GLU A 586 -33.56 -17.38 14.42
N GLU A 587 -33.44 -16.19 13.87
CA GLU A 587 -32.34 -15.87 12.96
C GLU A 587 -30.98 -15.92 13.67
N ILE A 588 -30.99 -15.76 15.01
CA ILE A 588 -29.78 -15.88 15.84
C ILE A 588 -29.47 -17.38 16.03
N PRO A 589 -28.28 -17.87 15.73
CA PRO A 589 -27.88 -19.26 15.97
C PRO A 589 -28.20 -19.68 17.43
N VAL A 590 -28.69 -20.90 17.60
CA VAL A 590 -29.09 -21.37 18.94
C VAL A 590 -27.93 -21.31 19.94
N ALA A 591 -26.73 -21.69 19.52
CA ALA A 591 -25.52 -21.61 20.36
C ALA A 591 -25.18 -20.18 20.76
N SER A 592 -25.36 -19.17 19.87
CA SER A 592 -25.17 -17.76 20.21
C SER A 592 -26.18 -17.30 21.30
N ARG A 593 -27.43 -17.72 21.19
CA ARG A 593 -28.47 -17.43 22.21
C ARG A 593 -28.13 -18.04 23.57
N ILE A 594 -27.54 -19.25 23.57
CA ILE A 594 -27.06 -19.93 24.79
C ILE A 594 -25.86 -19.18 25.38
N ILE A 595 -24.88 -18.82 24.55
CA ILE A 595 -23.68 -18.08 24.99
C ILE A 595 -24.05 -16.73 25.60
N ALA A 596 -24.99 -16.00 24.99
CA ALA A 596 -25.48 -14.72 25.53
C ALA A 596 -26.04 -14.84 26.95
N ILE A 597 -26.70 -15.96 27.27
CA ILE A 597 -27.20 -16.24 28.61
C ILE A 597 -26.06 -16.59 29.56
N ALA A 598 -25.12 -17.44 29.12
CA ALA A 598 -23.97 -17.86 29.93
C ALA A 598 -23.07 -16.67 30.29
N GLU A 599 -22.79 -15.80 29.33
CA GLU A 599 -21.99 -14.58 29.51
C GLU A 599 -22.70 -13.60 30.46
N ALA A 600 -23.97 -13.34 30.26
CA ALA A 600 -24.74 -12.47 31.13
C ALA A 600 -24.77 -12.98 32.56
N TYR A 601 -24.91 -14.29 32.77
CA TYR A 601 -24.84 -14.89 34.07
C TYR A 601 -23.47 -14.74 34.71
N ASP A 602 -22.40 -15.08 34.00
CA ASP A 602 -21.05 -14.93 34.51
C ASP A 602 -20.75 -13.44 34.87
N ALA A 603 -21.16 -12.51 34.02
CA ALA A 603 -21.00 -11.08 34.28
C ALA A 603 -21.77 -10.57 35.51
N MET A 604 -22.90 -11.17 35.84
CA MET A 604 -23.71 -10.84 37.02
C MET A 604 -23.13 -11.46 38.30
N ARG A 605 -22.52 -12.64 38.19
CA ARG A 605 -21.85 -13.35 39.32
C ARG A 605 -20.51 -12.76 39.72
N GLN A 606 -19.86 -12.04 38.81
CA GLN A 606 -18.54 -11.47 39.05
C GLN A 606 -18.64 -10.13 39.82
N LYS A 607 -17.92 -10.05 40.93
CA LYS A 607 -17.70 -8.78 41.63
C LYS A 607 -16.76 -7.91 40.80
N LYS A 608 -17.25 -6.76 40.32
CA LYS A 608 -16.44 -5.75 39.62
C LYS A 608 -16.13 -4.60 40.55
N SER A 609 -15.12 -3.80 40.23
CA SER A 609 -14.70 -2.64 41.04
C SER A 609 -15.80 -1.64 41.31
N TYR A 610 -16.85 -1.63 40.49
CA TYR A 610 -17.98 -0.68 40.58
C TYR A 610 -19.36 -1.37 40.79
N LYS A 611 -19.40 -2.69 40.93
CA LYS A 611 -20.65 -3.46 41.10
C LYS A 611 -20.42 -4.72 41.93
N GLU A 612 -21.19 -4.90 43.00
CA GLU A 612 -21.21 -6.16 43.75
C GLU A 612 -21.81 -7.28 42.91
N ALA A 613 -21.41 -8.52 43.19
CA ALA A 613 -22.04 -9.71 42.61
C ALA A 613 -23.51 -9.77 43.00
N LEU A 614 -24.38 -10.08 42.04
CA LEU A 614 -25.79 -10.24 42.30
C LEU A 614 -26.05 -11.59 43.00
N SER A 615 -27.06 -11.60 43.90
CA SER A 615 -27.59 -12.86 44.45
C SER A 615 -28.28 -13.69 43.36
N LYS A 616 -28.46 -14.96 43.65
CA LYS A 616 -29.13 -15.88 42.74
C LYS A 616 -30.55 -15.42 42.41
N GLU A 617 -31.24 -14.91 43.38
CA GLU A 617 -32.61 -14.40 43.26
C GLU A 617 -32.67 -13.14 42.38
N GLU A 618 -31.70 -12.23 42.54
CA GLU A 618 -31.61 -11.05 41.71
C GLU A 618 -31.27 -11.39 40.25
N ILE A 619 -30.39 -12.38 40.04
CA ILE A 619 -30.08 -12.89 38.70
C ILE A 619 -31.31 -13.47 38.01
N ILE A 620 -32.07 -14.31 38.70
CA ILE A 620 -33.32 -14.87 38.16
C ILE A 620 -34.28 -13.74 37.75
N LEU A 621 -34.44 -12.73 38.59
CA LEU A 621 -35.32 -11.59 38.28
C LEU A 621 -34.85 -10.82 37.05
N GLU A 622 -33.53 -10.65 36.87
CA GLU A 622 -32.98 -9.96 35.71
C GLU A 622 -33.19 -10.77 34.42
N PHE A 623 -33.07 -12.10 34.47
CA PHE A 623 -33.37 -12.96 33.32
C PHE A 623 -34.87 -12.94 32.97
N GLU A 624 -35.75 -13.02 33.97
CA GLU A 624 -37.20 -12.93 33.75
C GLU A 624 -37.64 -11.61 33.13
N LYS A 625 -37.04 -10.50 33.54
CA LYS A 625 -37.28 -9.16 33.01
C LYS A 625 -36.81 -9.00 31.55
N ASN A 626 -35.69 -9.64 31.18
CA ASN A 626 -35.10 -9.51 29.85
C ASN A 626 -35.47 -10.67 28.91
N LYS A 627 -36.32 -11.59 29.34
CA LYS A 627 -36.83 -12.68 28.54
C LYS A 627 -37.69 -12.16 27.38
N GLY A 628 -37.39 -12.60 26.14
CA GLY A 628 -38.06 -12.12 24.94
C GLY A 628 -37.55 -10.72 24.46
N ILE A 629 -36.66 -10.09 25.19
CA ILE A 629 -35.99 -8.80 24.84
C ILE A 629 -34.57 -9.09 24.50
N GLN A 630 -33.76 -9.40 25.50
CA GLN A 630 -32.33 -9.75 25.31
C GLN A 630 -32.15 -11.23 25.01
N PHE A 631 -32.86 -12.08 25.75
CA PHE A 631 -32.69 -13.54 25.75
C PHE A 631 -33.84 -14.27 25.06
N ASP A 632 -33.50 -15.38 24.43
CA ASP A 632 -34.49 -16.34 23.93
C ASP A 632 -35.39 -16.77 25.09
N PRO A 633 -36.73 -16.62 24.97
CA PRO A 633 -37.65 -16.92 26.07
C PRO A 633 -37.62 -18.39 26.47
N ASN A 634 -37.43 -19.32 25.53
CA ASN A 634 -37.45 -20.76 25.82
C ASN A 634 -36.16 -21.20 26.51
N ILE A 635 -34.98 -20.72 26.00
CA ILE A 635 -33.68 -21.05 26.58
C ILE A 635 -33.54 -20.42 27.97
N ALA A 636 -34.00 -19.16 28.13
CA ALA A 636 -34.01 -18.50 29.42
C ALA A 636 -34.88 -19.23 30.46
N ASP A 637 -36.04 -19.76 30.06
CA ASP A 637 -36.87 -20.59 30.90
C ASP A 637 -36.17 -21.88 31.37
N VAL A 638 -35.53 -22.58 30.45
CA VAL A 638 -34.73 -23.78 30.76
C VAL A 638 -33.60 -23.42 31.72
N PHE A 639 -32.86 -22.33 31.42
CA PHE A 639 -31.77 -21.86 32.27
C PHE A 639 -32.23 -21.58 33.70
N ILE A 640 -33.29 -20.81 33.87
CA ILE A 640 -33.83 -20.43 35.20
C ILE A 640 -34.35 -21.65 35.98
N LYS A 641 -35.05 -22.55 35.32
CA LYS A 641 -35.73 -23.66 36.01
C LYS A 641 -34.77 -24.81 36.32
N GLU A 642 -33.86 -25.11 35.40
CA GLU A 642 -33.06 -26.35 35.46
C GLU A 642 -31.58 -26.15 35.71
N VAL A 643 -30.97 -25.05 35.16
CA VAL A 643 -29.52 -24.89 35.19
C VAL A 643 -29.05 -24.01 36.37
N VAL A 644 -29.70 -22.88 36.63
CA VAL A 644 -29.30 -21.94 37.71
C VAL A 644 -29.27 -22.64 39.10
N LYS A 645 -30.09 -23.64 39.32
CA LYS A 645 -30.14 -24.38 40.61
C LYS A 645 -28.87 -25.19 40.86
N ASP A 646 -28.28 -25.70 39.79
CA ASP A 646 -27.09 -26.59 39.83
C ASP A 646 -25.78 -25.79 39.71
N LEU A 647 -25.85 -24.48 39.46
CA LEU A 647 -24.69 -23.61 39.47
C LEU A 647 -24.42 -23.07 40.87
N ALA A 648 -23.28 -23.48 41.48
CA ALA A 648 -22.86 -23.16 42.83
C ALA A 648 -22.61 -21.66 43.06
#